data_4bf2298b99daf0874600e70190164384
#
_entry.id   4bf2298b99daf0874600e70190164384
#
_cell.length_a   1.000
_cell.length_b   1.000
_cell.length_c   1.000
_cell.angle_alpha   90.00
_cell.angle_beta   90.00
_cell.angle_gamma   90.00
#
_symmetry.space_group_name_H-M   'P 1'
#
loop_
_entity.id
_entity.type
_entity.pdbx_description
1 polymer ?
#
loop_
_entity_poly.entity_id
_entity_poly.type
_entity_poly.pdbx_seq_one_letter_code
_entity_poly.pdbx_strand_id
1 'polypeptide(L)'
;MRVLPRVKRRWRWLAAFIFLLWLAVLAADRLWPLPLHDVTPARVVVAEDGTPLWRFADAQGVWRYPVTLADVSPRYLQALIQYEDRWFWRHPGVNPFAVLRAAWQDLTSGRVISGGSTLTMQVARLLDPHPRTFGGKLRQLWRALQLEWHLSKSDILTLYLNRAPFGGTLQGIGAASWAYLGKPPASLSYGEAALLAVLPQAPSRLRPDRWPQRAQAARDKVLTRMVSQGVWPEQAVKEAMEEPVWLFPRQMPQLAPLFSRRALATSRDEKVVTTLDAGLQRQLEDLALNWKSRLPPRSSLAMVVVDHTDMKVRGWVGSADITDDSRFGHIDMVSAVRSPGSVLKPFIYAMAMDEGLIHPASLLQDVPRRFSDYRPGNFDSGFHGPVSASEALVRSLNLPAVQVLEAYGPKRFAANLRNAGLPLTLPAGAEPNLSLILGGAGARLEDIPSDPRPATVSQGTICWPGGQDLPAGDSNCRRRLASWLLDASQPPTLLLPGQESVRGIRFPVWRNEHGERVAADCPGARESQVEVWPLPLDPWLPASERRRARLGPASESCPPLQTQDTAPLVLSGIRDGAVIKRLPGEARVMLPLQTSGGEGRRWWFINGEPLEAAGARTTLTLDKPGEWQLVVMDEAGQTAAASFTLQ
;
A
#
# COMPACT_ATOMS: atom_id res chain seq x y z
N MET A 1 -51.30 12.89 83.70
CA MET A 1 -50.51 13.22 82.50
C MET A 1 -49.42 12.19 82.24
N ARG A 2 -49.64 11.18 81.39
CA ARG A 2 -48.63 10.21 80.88
C ARG A 2 -49.08 9.74 79.50
N VAL A 3 -48.82 10.54 78.43
CA VAL A 3 -49.15 10.22 77.02
C VAL A 3 -47.87 9.97 76.18
N LEU A 4 -46.70 9.88 76.75
CA LEU A 4 -45.44 9.88 76.07
C LEU A 4 -44.84 8.49 75.65
N PRO A 5 -45.25 7.29 76.08
CA PRO A 5 -44.59 6.04 75.61
C PRO A 5 -45.13 5.49 74.29
N ARG A 6 -46.37 5.79 73.86
CA ARG A 6 -46.96 5.22 72.59
C ARG A 6 -46.42 5.88 71.33
N VAL A 7 -46.08 7.18 71.35
CA VAL A 7 -45.53 7.91 70.24
C VAL A 7 -44.12 7.43 69.89
N LYS A 8 -43.24 7.27 70.92
CA LYS A 8 -41.89 6.76 70.76
C LYS A 8 -41.85 5.31 70.20
N ARG A 9 -42.83 4.47 70.49
CA ARG A 9 -42.93 3.10 69.99
C ARG A 9 -43.35 3.05 68.55
N ARG A 10 -44.24 3.93 68.11
CA ARG A 10 -44.64 4.07 66.68
C ARG A 10 -43.47 4.54 65.80
N TRP A 11 -42.69 5.50 66.26
CA TRP A 11 -41.49 5.95 65.57
C TRP A 11 -40.40 4.87 65.43
N ARG A 12 -40.25 4.02 66.48
CA ARG A 12 -39.32 2.88 66.38
C ARG A 12 -39.77 1.83 65.37
N TRP A 13 -41.05 1.53 65.31
CA TRP A 13 -41.58 0.61 64.32
C TRP A 13 -41.48 1.22 62.88
N LEU A 14 -41.74 2.49 62.76
CA LEU A 14 -41.55 3.17 61.48
C LEU A 14 -40.08 3.15 61.03
N ALA A 15 -39.13 3.45 61.90
CA ALA A 15 -37.71 3.37 61.65
C ALA A 15 -37.27 1.94 61.30
N ALA A 16 -37.73 0.93 62.00
CA ALA A 16 -37.46 -0.48 61.74
C ALA A 16 -38.04 -0.89 60.35
N PHE A 17 -39.26 -0.46 60.01
CA PHE A 17 -39.87 -0.70 58.71
C PHE A 17 -39.09 -0.05 57.58
N ILE A 18 -38.67 1.21 57.72
CA ILE A 18 -37.83 1.92 56.76
C ILE A 18 -36.49 1.21 56.57
N PHE A 19 -35.87 0.75 57.66
CA PHE A 19 -34.60 0.01 57.62
C PHE A 19 -34.74 -1.33 56.93
N LEU A 20 -35.81 -2.11 57.22
CA LEU A 20 -36.10 -3.37 56.52
C LEU A 20 -36.40 -3.16 55.05
N LEU A 21 -37.13 -2.10 54.73
CA LEU A 21 -37.40 -1.70 53.32
C LEU A 21 -36.09 -1.35 52.59
N TRP A 22 -35.21 -0.61 53.25
CA TRP A 22 -33.88 -0.27 52.72
C TRP A 22 -33.03 -1.52 52.50
N LEU A 23 -33.00 -2.46 53.44
CA LEU A 23 -32.32 -3.75 53.29
C LEU A 23 -32.92 -4.58 52.14
N ALA A 24 -34.25 -4.57 51.99
CA ALA A 24 -34.94 -5.26 50.90
C ALA A 24 -34.57 -4.66 49.53
N VAL A 25 -34.44 -3.33 49.45
CA VAL A 25 -33.98 -2.61 48.24
C VAL A 25 -32.53 -2.97 47.91
N LEU A 26 -31.64 -3.00 48.90
CA LEU A 26 -30.24 -3.42 48.72
C LEU A 26 -30.15 -4.90 48.29
N ALA A 27 -30.94 -5.76 48.89
CA ALA A 27 -30.99 -7.17 48.48
C ALA A 27 -31.51 -7.35 47.03
N ALA A 28 -32.57 -6.61 46.69
CA ALA A 28 -33.12 -6.61 45.36
C ALA A 28 -32.12 -6.09 44.30
N ASP A 29 -31.34 -5.07 44.65
CA ASP A 29 -30.30 -4.54 43.76
C ASP A 29 -29.20 -5.57 43.50
N ARG A 30 -28.78 -6.31 44.53
CA ARG A 30 -27.76 -7.36 44.38
C ARG A 30 -28.28 -8.62 43.66
N LEU A 31 -29.54 -8.98 43.86
CA LEU A 31 -30.14 -10.15 43.23
C LEU A 31 -30.50 -9.92 41.76
N TRP A 32 -30.75 -8.66 41.38
CA TRP A 32 -31.06 -8.28 40.00
C TRP A 32 -30.16 -7.12 39.55
N PRO A 33 -28.85 -7.39 39.29
CA PRO A 33 -27.91 -6.35 38.88
C PRO A 33 -28.29 -5.74 37.53
N LEU A 34 -27.79 -4.51 37.29
CA LEU A 34 -27.98 -3.84 35.99
C LEU A 34 -27.28 -4.61 34.86
N PRO A 35 -27.97 -4.88 33.74
CA PRO A 35 -27.38 -5.57 32.61
C PRO A 35 -26.54 -4.60 31.75
N LEU A 36 -25.39 -4.15 32.28
CA LEU A 36 -24.51 -3.18 31.61
C LEU A 36 -23.52 -3.84 30.63
N HIS A 37 -23.35 -5.17 30.70
CA HIS A 37 -22.21 -5.85 30.09
C HIS A 37 -22.44 -6.54 28.74
N ASP A 38 -23.66 -6.59 28.21
CA ASP A 38 -24.00 -7.50 27.10
C ASP A 38 -24.06 -6.83 25.71
N VAL A 39 -23.34 -5.76 25.45
CA VAL A 39 -23.32 -5.18 24.11
C VAL A 39 -21.92 -5.21 23.56
N THR A 40 -21.69 -6.12 22.63
CA THR A 40 -20.51 -6.02 21.76
C THR A 40 -20.61 -4.72 20.97
N PRO A 41 -19.68 -3.77 21.17
CA PRO A 41 -19.71 -2.53 20.43
C PRO A 41 -19.46 -2.79 18.96
N ALA A 42 -20.16 -2.08 18.09
CA ALA A 42 -19.80 -2.00 16.70
C ALA A 42 -18.47 -1.23 16.62
N ARG A 43 -17.59 -1.70 15.74
CA ARG A 43 -16.24 -1.16 15.63
C ARG A 43 -16.11 -0.25 14.42
N VAL A 44 -15.30 0.79 14.54
CA VAL A 44 -15.04 1.73 13.46
C VAL A 44 -13.53 1.91 13.28
N VAL A 45 -13.10 1.90 12.03
CA VAL A 45 -11.74 2.29 11.64
C VAL A 45 -11.80 3.72 11.10
N VAL A 46 -10.93 4.58 11.63
CA VAL A 46 -10.90 6.00 11.30
C VAL A 46 -9.53 6.42 10.78
N ALA A 47 -9.50 7.45 9.96
CA ALA A 47 -8.30 8.14 9.51
C ALA A 47 -7.62 8.89 10.67
N GLU A 48 -6.45 9.48 10.43
CA GLU A 48 -5.69 10.22 11.43
C GLU A 48 -6.48 11.42 12.01
N ASP A 49 -7.30 12.09 11.19
CA ASP A 49 -8.18 13.19 11.56
C ASP A 49 -9.50 12.75 12.25
N GLY A 50 -9.70 11.45 12.43
CA GLY A 50 -10.91 10.87 12.99
C GLY A 50 -12.04 10.64 11.99
N THR A 51 -11.86 10.96 10.71
CA THR A 51 -12.83 10.66 9.64
C THR A 51 -13.03 9.14 9.52
N PRO A 52 -14.25 8.62 9.58
CA PRO A 52 -14.48 7.19 9.40
C PRO A 52 -14.08 6.71 8.01
N LEU A 53 -13.20 5.69 7.99
CA LEU A 53 -12.82 4.96 6.78
C LEU A 53 -13.79 3.82 6.53
N TRP A 54 -13.97 2.97 7.53
CA TRP A 54 -14.85 1.82 7.44
C TRP A 54 -15.53 1.55 8.78
N ARG A 55 -16.77 1.17 8.67
CA ARG A 55 -17.60 0.86 9.81
C ARG A 55 -18.04 -0.58 9.73
N PHE A 56 -18.03 -1.25 10.86
CA PHE A 56 -18.47 -2.63 10.97
C PHE A 56 -19.76 -2.68 11.79
N ALA A 57 -20.69 -3.52 11.38
CA ALA A 57 -21.78 -3.90 12.24
C ALA A 57 -21.26 -4.82 13.36
N ASP A 58 -21.96 -4.86 14.50
CA ASP A 58 -21.68 -5.85 15.53
C ASP A 58 -22.06 -7.28 15.08
N ALA A 59 -21.88 -8.27 15.96
CA ALA A 59 -22.20 -9.65 15.68
C ALA A 59 -23.70 -9.90 15.39
N GLN A 60 -24.57 -8.96 15.78
CA GLN A 60 -26.01 -8.99 15.53
C GLN A 60 -26.42 -8.21 14.28
N GLY A 61 -25.47 -7.66 13.53
CA GLY A 61 -25.72 -6.82 12.36
C GLY A 61 -26.22 -5.42 12.67
N VAL A 62 -26.00 -4.94 13.91
CA VAL A 62 -26.41 -3.60 14.37
C VAL A 62 -25.24 -2.62 14.24
N TRP A 63 -25.55 -1.45 13.69
CA TRP A 63 -24.57 -0.37 13.51
C TRP A 63 -24.62 0.55 14.72
N ARG A 64 -23.53 0.56 15.51
CA ARG A 64 -23.34 1.41 16.70
C ARG A 64 -21.98 2.08 16.60
N TYR A 65 -21.92 3.40 16.72
CA TYR A 65 -20.66 4.15 16.78
C TYR A 65 -20.57 4.82 18.14
N PRO A 66 -19.66 4.36 19.00
CA PRO A 66 -19.49 4.93 20.33
C PRO A 66 -19.22 6.43 20.24
N VAL A 67 -19.94 7.19 21.05
CA VAL A 67 -19.74 8.63 21.22
C VAL A 67 -19.74 8.99 22.70
N THR A 68 -18.97 10.00 23.06
CA THR A 68 -19.04 10.68 24.34
C THR A 68 -19.92 11.93 24.24
N LEU A 69 -20.20 12.59 25.35
CA LEU A 69 -20.94 13.87 25.34
C LEU A 69 -20.22 14.96 24.54
N ALA A 70 -18.88 14.95 24.55
CA ALA A 70 -18.05 15.91 23.83
C ALA A 70 -18.10 15.72 22.29
N ASP A 71 -18.41 14.51 21.82
CA ASP A 71 -18.50 14.18 20.41
C ASP A 71 -19.86 14.59 19.78
N VAL A 72 -20.78 15.16 20.57
CA VAL A 72 -22.15 15.45 20.15
C VAL A 72 -22.45 16.95 20.22
N SER A 73 -23.09 17.47 19.18
CA SER A 73 -23.49 18.87 19.11
C SER A 73 -24.30 19.30 20.32
N PRO A 74 -23.98 20.43 20.97
CA PRO A 74 -24.79 21.00 22.05
C PRO A 74 -26.26 21.25 21.63
N ARG A 75 -26.51 21.54 20.35
CA ARG A 75 -27.87 21.70 19.81
C ARG A 75 -28.67 20.41 19.92
N TYR A 76 -28.06 19.26 19.61
CA TYR A 76 -28.77 18.00 19.75
C TYR A 76 -29.05 17.65 21.21
N LEU A 77 -28.10 17.85 22.12
CA LEU A 77 -28.31 17.63 23.54
C LEU A 77 -29.42 18.52 24.12
N GLN A 78 -29.44 19.79 23.70
CA GLN A 78 -30.53 20.71 24.06
C GLN A 78 -31.88 20.23 23.52
N ALA A 79 -31.97 19.89 22.24
CA ALA A 79 -33.19 19.39 21.64
C ALA A 79 -33.70 18.13 22.35
N LEU A 80 -32.82 17.15 22.55
CA LEU A 80 -33.14 15.89 23.19
C LEU A 80 -33.71 16.10 24.60
N ILE A 81 -32.96 16.83 25.44
CA ILE A 81 -33.37 17.07 26.83
C ILE A 81 -34.66 17.87 26.91
N GLN A 82 -34.80 18.98 26.16
CA GLN A 82 -36.00 19.80 26.21
C GLN A 82 -37.24 19.12 25.64
N TYR A 83 -37.03 18.24 24.63
CA TYR A 83 -38.13 17.55 23.97
C TYR A 83 -38.58 16.30 24.74
N GLU A 84 -37.64 15.47 25.20
CA GLU A 84 -37.91 14.18 25.85
C GLU A 84 -38.07 14.31 27.37
N ASP A 85 -37.22 15.11 28.04
CA ASP A 85 -37.12 15.12 29.50
C ASP A 85 -36.54 16.46 30.02
N ARG A 86 -37.31 17.53 30.01
CA ARG A 86 -36.87 18.88 30.42
C ARG A 86 -36.23 18.94 31.81
N TRP A 87 -36.63 18.04 32.70
CA TRP A 87 -36.18 18.03 34.11
C TRP A 87 -35.12 16.96 34.35
N PHE A 88 -34.52 16.39 33.30
CA PHE A 88 -33.56 15.27 33.36
C PHE A 88 -32.52 15.46 34.46
N TRP A 89 -31.92 16.61 34.58
CA TRP A 89 -30.86 16.90 35.52
C TRP A 89 -31.33 17.04 37.01
N ARG A 90 -32.64 17.05 37.27
CA ARG A 90 -33.21 17.40 38.59
C ARG A 90 -33.97 16.28 39.27
N HIS A 91 -34.46 15.28 38.52
CA HIS A 91 -35.24 14.19 39.12
C HIS A 91 -34.37 12.90 39.28
N PRO A 92 -34.67 12.01 40.25
CA PRO A 92 -33.93 10.76 40.50
C PRO A 92 -34.45 9.62 39.60
N GLY A 93 -34.37 9.79 38.27
CA GLY A 93 -34.76 8.77 37.27
C GLY A 93 -36.24 8.69 36.94
N VAL A 94 -37.08 9.08 37.80
CA VAL A 94 -38.56 9.16 37.64
C VAL A 94 -39.02 10.54 37.99
N ASN A 95 -39.86 11.13 37.14
CA ASN A 95 -40.45 12.42 37.40
C ASN A 95 -41.90 12.22 37.91
N PRO A 96 -42.18 12.33 39.25
CA PRO A 96 -43.48 12.05 39.83
C PRO A 96 -44.58 12.99 39.32
N PHE A 97 -44.24 14.24 39.04
CA PHE A 97 -45.19 15.21 38.48
C PHE A 97 -45.58 14.84 37.05
N ALA A 98 -44.65 14.36 36.21
CA ALA A 98 -44.93 13.88 34.89
C ALA A 98 -45.81 12.61 34.88
N VAL A 99 -45.57 11.70 35.81
CA VAL A 99 -46.36 10.46 36.01
C VAL A 99 -47.77 10.81 36.43
N LEU A 100 -47.97 11.71 37.45
CA LEU A 100 -49.29 12.17 37.89
C LEU A 100 -50.04 12.88 36.78
N ARG A 101 -49.40 13.78 36.05
CA ARG A 101 -49.98 14.46 34.92
C ARG A 101 -50.43 13.49 33.84
N ALA A 102 -49.57 12.50 33.46
CA ALA A 102 -49.92 11.51 32.45
C ALA A 102 -51.10 10.64 32.90
N ALA A 103 -51.11 10.18 34.17
CA ALA A 103 -52.24 9.45 34.74
C ALA A 103 -53.54 10.23 34.70
N TRP A 104 -53.51 11.54 35.05
CA TRP A 104 -54.66 12.41 35.00
C TRP A 104 -55.15 12.60 33.57
N GLN A 105 -54.25 12.84 32.60
CA GLN A 105 -54.60 13.01 31.18
C GLN A 105 -55.18 11.74 30.58
N ASP A 106 -54.62 10.57 30.90
CA ASP A 106 -55.13 9.28 30.40
C ASP A 106 -56.51 8.95 31.00
N LEU A 107 -56.74 9.28 32.28
CA LEU A 107 -58.03 9.09 32.97
C LEU A 107 -59.12 10.00 32.38
N THR A 108 -58.79 11.27 32.07
CA THR A 108 -59.75 12.25 31.58
C THR A 108 -60.07 12.14 30.11
N SER A 109 -59.15 11.55 29.32
CA SER A 109 -59.30 11.47 27.84
C SER A 109 -59.65 10.06 27.34
N GLY A 110 -59.69 9.06 28.22
CA GLY A 110 -59.95 7.65 27.85
C GLY A 110 -58.97 7.01 26.90
N ARG A 111 -57.84 7.68 26.62
CA ARG A 111 -56.76 7.19 25.76
C ARG A 111 -55.42 7.73 26.23
N VAL A 112 -54.32 6.96 25.98
CA VAL A 112 -52.98 7.37 26.31
C VAL A 112 -52.58 8.57 25.42
N ILE A 113 -52.51 9.77 25.99
CA ILE A 113 -52.19 11.03 25.29
C ILE A 113 -50.73 11.41 25.53
N SER A 114 -50.17 11.24 26.75
CA SER A 114 -48.80 11.63 27.02
C SER A 114 -48.04 10.57 27.80
N GLY A 115 -46.78 10.33 27.42
CA GLY A 115 -45.89 9.44 28.16
C GLY A 115 -45.22 10.18 29.32
N GLY A 116 -45.46 9.72 30.57
CA GLY A 116 -44.70 10.15 31.76
C GLY A 116 -43.31 9.49 31.87
N SER A 117 -42.71 9.05 30.76
CA SER A 117 -41.42 8.34 30.79
C SER A 117 -40.26 9.32 30.67
N THR A 118 -39.29 9.26 31.56
CA THR A 118 -38.07 10.04 31.54
C THR A 118 -37.03 9.44 30.60
N LEU A 119 -35.95 10.17 30.29
CA LEU A 119 -34.80 9.63 29.56
C LEU A 119 -34.18 8.43 30.29
N THR A 120 -34.02 8.50 31.61
CA THR A 120 -33.53 7.37 32.41
C THR A 120 -34.42 6.13 32.29
N MET A 121 -35.76 6.30 32.29
CA MET A 121 -36.69 5.21 32.01
C MET A 121 -36.58 4.65 30.59
N GLN A 122 -36.28 5.47 29.62
CA GLN A 122 -36.01 5.01 28.25
C GLN A 122 -34.72 4.20 28.19
N VAL A 123 -33.64 4.65 28.84
CA VAL A 123 -32.38 3.86 28.97
C VAL A 123 -32.65 2.53 29.68
N ALA A 124 -33.41 2.54 30.78
CA ALA A 124 -33.78 1.32 31.51
C ALA A 124 -34.46 0.29 30.57
N ARG A 125 -35.35 0.74 29.71
CA ARG A 125 -36.01 -0.13 28.71
C ARG A 125 -35.08 -0.59 27.60
N LEU A 126 -34.11 0.21 27.19
CA LEU A 126 -33.11 -0.18 26.17
C LEU A 126 -32.16 -1.24 26.70
N LEU A 127 -31.82 -1.18 28.01
CA LEU A 127 -30.95 -2.14 28.67
C LEU A 127 -31.67 -3.45 29.01
N ASP A 128 -32.93 -3.35 29.44
CA ASP A 128 -33.76 -4.47 29.90
C ASP A 128 -35.12 -4.45 29.18
N PRO A 129 -35.19 -4.93 27.92
CA PRO A 129 -36.42 -4.97 27.15
C PRO A 129 -37.52 -5.79 27.81
N HIS A 130 -38.72 -5.26 27.91
CA HIS A 130 -39.87 -5.91 28.52
C HIS A 130 -41.18 -5.53 27.82
N PRO A 131 -42.24 -6.37 27.98
CA PRO A 131 -43.53 -6.08 27.37
C PRO A 131 -44.19 -4.85 27.98
N ARG A 132 -45.09 -4.22 27.21
CA ARG A 132 -45.85 -3.01 27.64
C ARG A 132 -47.02 -3.41 28.57
N THR A 133 -46.71 -3.98 29.70
CA THR A 133 -47.64 -4.38 30.75
C THR A 133 -47.40 -3.55 32.02
N PHE A 134 -48.32 -3.62 32.99
CA PHE A 134 -48.14 -2.96 34.30
C PHE A 134 -46.87 -3.47 35.01
N GLY A 135 -46.65 -4.80 35.03
CA GLY A 135 -45.43 -5.40 35.60
C GLY A 135 -44.16 -4.95 34.88
N GLY A 136 -44.21 -4.84 33.53
CA GLY A 136 -43.12 -4.26 32.74
C GLY A 136 -42.85 -2.81 33.10
N LYS A 137 -43.90 -2.02 33.41
CA LYS A 137 -43.72 -0.63 33.85
C LYS A 137 -43.08 -0.53 35.24
N LEU A 138 -43.44 -1.40 36.19
CA LEU A 138 -42.78 -1.50 37.49
C LEU A 138 -41.31 -1.90 37.36
N ARG A 139 -41.00 -2.86 36.51
CA ARG A 139 -39.61 -3.27 36.17
C ARG A 139 -38.84 -2.09 35.61
N GLN A 140 -39.43 -1.32 34.69
CA GLN A 140 -38.80 -0.13 34.12
C GLN A 140 -38.50 0.93 35.21
N LEU A 141 -39.42 1.17 36.12
CA LEU A 141 -39.24 2.12 37.24
C LEU A 141 -38.10 1.67 38.13
N TRP A 142 -38.06 0.38 38.51
CA TRP A 142 -36.98 -0.19 39.33
C TRP A 142 -35.62 -0.01 38.65
N ARG A 143 -35.52 -0.39 37.38
CA ARG A 143 -34.29 -0.21 36.59
C ARG A 143 -33.87 1.27 36.47
N ALA A 144 -34.81 2.18 36.32
CA ALA A 144 -34.51 3.61 36.27
C ALA A 144 -33.90 4.12 37.61
N LEU A 145 -34.43 3.65 38.76
CA LEU A 145 -33.86 3.98 40.07
C LEU A 145 -32.47 3.37 40.28
N GLN A 146 -32.25 2.12 39.83
CA GLN A 146 -30.93 1.48 39.87
C GLN A 146 -29.90 2.25 39.04
N LEU A 147 -30.29 2.70 37.82
CA LEU A 147 -29.41 3.51 36.96
C LEU A 147 -28.95 4.80 37.65
N GLU A 148 -29.86 5.51 38.31
CA GLU A 148 -29.53 6.76 39.03
C GLU A 148 -28.73 6.51 40.30
N TRP A 149 -28.84 5.31 40.87
CA TRP A 149 -28.06 4.94 42.05
C TRP A 149 -26.62 4.60 41.69
N HIS A 150 -26.40 3.91 40.58
CA HIS A 150 -25.08 3.41 40.19
C HIS A 150 -24.33 4.30 39.23
N LEU A 151 -25.01 5.18 38.47
CA LEU A 151 -24.44 5.97 37.36
C LEU A 151 -24.74 7.46 37.54
N SER A 152 -23.83 8.28 37.05
CA SER A 152 -24.07 9.72 36.95
C SER A 152 -25.08 10.04 35.86
N LYS A 153 -25.68 11.21 35.91
CA LYS A 153 -26.56 11.71 34.86
C LYS A 153 -25.86 11.75 33.48
N SER A 154 -24.58 12.09 33.47
CA SER A 154 -23.76 12.09 32.27
C SER A 154 -23.57 10.69 31.68
N ASP A 155 -23.39 9.68 32.52
CA ASP A 155 -23.25 8.27 32.10
C ASP A 155 -24.58 7.77 31.52
N ILE A 156 -25.70 8.06 32.19
CA ILE A 156 -27.05 7.70 31.74
C ILE A 156 -27.34 8.34 30.37
N LEU A 157 -27.00 9.62 30.19
CA LEU A 157 -27.17 10.31 28.92
C LEU A 157 -26.27 9.70 27.84
N THR A 158 -25.02 9.36 28.16
CA THR A 158 -24.09 8.67 27.26
C THR A 158 -24.64 7.30 26.82
N LEU A 159 -25.22 6.53 27.75
CA LEU A 159 -25.91 5.28 27.41
C LEU A 159 -27.07 5.51 26.42
N TYR A 160 -27.87 6.56 26.62
CA TYR A 160 -28.92 6.91 25.68
C TYR A 160 -28.38 7.26 24.30
N LEU A 161 -27.35 8.12 24.23
CA LEU A 161 -26.71 8.54 22.99
C LEU A 161 -26.19 7.36 22.16
N ASN A 162 -25.74 6.30 22.82
CA ASN A 162 -25.16 5.12 22.17
C ASN A 162 -26.17 4.00 21.89
N ARG A 163 -27.34 3.98 22.54
CA ARG A 163 -28.31 2.85 22.46
C ARG A 163 -29.68 3.22 21.91
N ALA A 164 -30.03 4.49 21.80
CA ALA A 164 -31.33 4.92 21.25
C ALA A 164 -31.50 4.39 19.82
N PRO A 165 -32.69 3.83 19.47
CA PRO A 165 -32.95 3.32 18.13
C PRO A 165 -33.28 4.46 17.17
N PHE A 166 -32.67 4.47 15.98
CA PHE A 166 -32.91 5.46 14.93
C PHE A 166 -33.58 4.86 13.67
N GLY A 167 -33.91 3.59 13.72
CA GLY A 167 -34.61 2.87 12.65
C GLY A 167 -33.76 1.83 11.93
N GLY A 168 -34.39 0.70 11.59
CA GLY A 168 -33.68 -0.46 11.06
C GLY A 168 -32.64 -0.99 12.04
N THR A 169 -31.40 -1.16 11.58
CA THR A 169 -30.27 -1.65 12.37
C THR A 169 -29.41 -0.51 12.95
N LEU A 170 -29.88 0.76 12.89
CA LEU A 170 -29.13 1.91 13.40
C LEU A 170 -29.42 2.13 14.89
N GLN A 171 -28.40 2.10 15.71
CA GLN A 171 -28.47 2.42 17.15
C GLN A 171 -27.40 3.48 17.51
N GLY A 172 -27.83 4.44 18.31
CA GLY A 172 -27.00 5.57 18.73
C GLY A 172 -26.92 6.71 17.72
N ILE A 173 -26.68 7.91 18.31
CA ILE A 173 -26.59 9.16 17.53
C ILE A 173 -25.43 9.18 16.56
N GLY A 174 -24.30 8.54 16.94
CA GLY A 174 -23.13 8.42 16.07
C GLY A 174 -23.48 7.70 14.76
N ALA A 175 -24.12 6.52 14.85
CA ALA A 175 -24.53 5.76 13.68
C ALA A 175 -25.61 6.48 12.86
N ALA A 176 -26.56 7.13 13.53
CA ALA A 176 -27.65 7.85 12.86
C ALA A 176 -27.16 9.09 12.10
N SER A 177 -26.29 9.91 12.72
CA SER A 177 -25.70 11.09 12.08
C SER A 177 -24.96 10.74 10.80
N TRP A 178 -24.12 9.74 10.85
CA TRP A 178 -23.38 9.31 9.67
C TRP A 178 -24.28 8.63 8.62
N ALA A 179 -25.22 7.80 9.04
CA ALA A 179 -26.08 7.08 8.09
C ALA A 179 -27.08 7.95 7.35
N TYR A 180 -27.62 8.97 8.04
CA TYR A 180 -28.63 9.85 7.46
C TYR A 180 -28.05 11.16 6.90
N LEU A 181 -27.00 11.69 7.54
CA LEU A 181 -26.50 13.05 7.26
C LEU A 181 -25.05 13.08 6.73
N GLY A 182 -24.32 11.96 6.78
CA GLY A 182 -22.96 11.84 6.25
C GLY A 182 -21.89 12.65 7.02
N LYS A 183 -22.17 13.06 8.26
CA LYS A 183 -21.28 13.90 9.06
C LYS A 183 -21.22 13.49 10.53
N PRO A 184 -20.18 13.95 11.28
CA PRO A 184 -20.08 13.67 12.70
C PRO A 184 -21.20 14.33 13.50
N PRO A 185 -21.65 13.71 14.61
CA PRO A 185 -22.72 14.27 15.44
C PRO A 185 -22.37 15.60 16.12
N ALA A 186 -21.08 15.97 16.18
CA ALA A 186 -20.64 17.29 16.66
C ALA A 186 -21.06 18.45 15.73
N SER A 187 -21.27 18.16 14.43
CA SER A 187 -21.50 19.19 13.39
C SER A 187 -22.96 19.35 12.97
N LEU A 188 -23.92 18.95 13.83
CA LEU A 188 -25.34 19.02 13.50
C LEU A 188 -25.86 20.47 13.51
N SER A 189 -26.61 20.83 12.47
CA SER A 189 -27.40 22.08 12.40
C SER A 189 -28.63 22.02 13.32
N TYR A 190 -29.37 23.11 13.45
CA TYR A 190 -30.63 23.16 14.21
C TYR A 190 -31.68 22.18 13.65
N GLY A 191 -31.88 22.17 12.33
CA GLY A 191 -32.81 21.26 11.66
C GLY A 191 -32.42 19.80 11.82
N GLU A 192 -31.15 19.47 11.66
CA GLU A 192 -30.62 18.11 11.79
C GLU A 192 -30.66 17.61 13.23
N ALA A 193 -30.31 18.46 14.19
CA ALA A 193 -30.41 18.18 15.62
C ALA A 193 -31.86 17.88 16.04
N ALA A 194 -32.82 18.69 15.59
CA ALA A 194 -34.23 18.47 15.83
C ALA A 194 -34.75 17.18 15.17
N LEU A 195 -34.32 16.91 13.93
CA LEU A 195 -34.68 15.69 13.22
C LEU A 195 -34.23 14.45 14.00
N LEU A 196 -32.93 14.37 14.35
CA LEU A 196 -32.40 13.22 15.06
C LEU A 196 -32.96 13.08 16.48
N ALA A 197 -33.32 14.18 17.16
CA ALA A 197 -33.91 14.14 18.48
C ALA A 197 -35.31 13.49 18.51
N VAL A 198 -36.06 13.57 17.40
CA VAL A 198 -37.42 13.01 17.37
C VAL A 198 -37.50 11.57 16.90
N LEU A 199 -36.46 11.07 16.17
CA LEU A 199 -36.50 9.73 15.58
C LEU A 199 -36.68 8.60 16.59
N PRO A 200 -36.03 8.59 17.79
CA PRO A 200 -36.14 7.50 18.75
C PRO A 200 -37.56 7.25 19.29
N GLN A 201 -38.47 8.24 19.20
CA GLN A 201 -39.87 8.09 19.62
C GLN A 201 -40.66 7.05 18.80
N ALA A 202 -40.38 7.03 17.48
CA ALA A 202 -41.05 6.11 16.56
C ALA A 202 -40.12 5.75 15.39
N PRO A 203 -39.02 5.04 15.68
CA PRO A 203 -37.91 4.87 14.75
C PRO A 203 -38.28 4.23 13.42
N SER A 204 -39.23 3.29 13.42
CA SER A 204 -39.72 2.66 12.18
C SER A 204 -40.65 3.55 11.36
N ARG A 205 -41.44 4.40 12.03
CA ARG A 205 -42.48 5.25 11.40
C ARG A 205 -41.93 6.59 10.91
N LEU A 206 -40.85 7.08 11.56
CA LEU A 206 -40.25 8.38 11.29
C LEU A 206 -38.94 8.28 10.49
N ARG A 207 -38.59 7.09 10.00
CA ARG A 207 -37.39 6.91 9.16
C ARG A 207 -37.37 7.89 8.00
N PRO A 208 -36.40 8.81 7.96
CA PRO A 208 -36.38 9.86 6.95
C PRO A 208 -36.07 9.33 5.54
N ASP A 209 -35.37 8.19 5.44
CA ASP A 209 -35.09 7.49 4.17
C ASP A 209 -36.32 6.78 3.57
N ARG A 210 -37.36 6.54 4.37
CA ARG A 210 -38.60 5.92 3.90
C ARG A 210 -39.80 6.91 3.90
N TRP A 211 -39.83 7.81 4.86
CA TRP A 211 -40.96 8.68 5.12
C TRP A 211 -40.51 10.14 5.37
N PRO A 212 -39.85 10.81 4.39
CA PRO A 212 -39.26 12.14 4.59
C PRO A 212 -40.26 13.20 5.08
N GLN A 213 -41.48 13.19 4.55
CA GLN A 213 -42.52 14.18 4.96
C GLN A 213 -42.96 13.99 6.42
N ARG A 214 -43.05 12.70 6.88
CA ARG A 214 -43.36 12.41 8.29
C ARG A 214 -42.22 12.82 9.22
N ALA A 215 -41.01 12.59 8.79
CA ALA A 215 -39.80 12.98 9.52
C ALA A 215 -39.72 14.51 9.61
N GLN A 216 -39.97 15.20 8.51
CA GLN A 216 -40.00 16.67 8.46
C GLN A 216 -41.09 17.26 9.40
N ALA A 217 -42.32 16.79 9.32
CA ALA A 217 -43.36 17.23 10.20
C ALA A 217 -43.08 16.97 11.69
N ALA A 218 -42.39 15.89 12.01
CA ALA A 218 -41.96 15.59 13.37
C ALA A 218 -40.79 16.49 13.82
N ARG A 219 -39.83 16.78 12.94
CA ARG A 219 -38.74 17.74 13.14
C ARG A 219 -39.28 19.13 13.44
N ASP A 220 -40.23 19.61 12.64
CA ASP A 220 -40.81 20.97 12.75
C ASP A 220 -41.53 21.16 14.07
N LYS A 221 -42.14 20.10 14.63
CA LYS A 221 -42.71 20.14 15.99
C LYS A 221 -41.64 20.35 17.07
N VAL A 222 -40.49 19.75 16.91
CA VAL A 222 -39.35 19.98 17.83
C VAL A 222 -38.88 21.41 17.70
N LEU A 223 -38.64 21.88 16.47
CA LEU A 223 -38.21 23.24 16.18
C LEU A 223 -39.15 24.29 16.80
N THR A 224 -40.47 24.16 16.56
CA THR A 224 -41.49 25.03 17.16
C THR A 224 -41.43 25.03 18.69
N ARG A 225 -41.24 23.84 19.29
CA ARG A 225 -41.14 23.71 20.74
C ARG A 225 -39.91 24.39 21.32
N MET A 226 -38.75 24.32 20.60
CA MET A 226 -37.50 24.94 21.04
C MET A 226 -37.63 26.49 21.06
N VAL A 227 -38.31 27.09 20.10
CA VAL A 227 -38.62 28.54 20.10
C VAL A 227 -39.60 28.88 21.22
N SER A 228 -40.73 28.16 21.34
CA SER A 228 -41.75 28.45 22.36
C SER A 228 -41.22 28.35 23.78
N GLN A 229 -40.11 27.64 23.99
CA GLN A 229 -39.42 27.51 25.29
C GLN A 229 -38.23 28.46 25.45
N GLY A 230 -37.96 29.32 24.46
CA GLY A 230 -36.84 30.25 24.48
C GLY A 230 -35.44 29.62 24.48
N VAL A 231 -35.34 28.41 23.95
CA VAL A 231 -34.06 27.65 23.94
C VAL A 231 -33.23 28.01 22.73
N TRP A 232 -33.88 28.17 21.57
CA TRP A 232 -33.21 28.50 20.31
C TRP A 232 -33.73 29.84 19.74
N PRO A 233 -32.86 30.58 19.00
CA PRO A 233 -33.26 31.82 18.35
C PRO A 233 -34.36 31.57 17.29
N GLU A 234 -35.37 32.42 17.28
CA GLU A 234 -36.52 32.30 16.37
C GLU A 234 -36.10 32.35 14.89
N GLN A 235 -35.17 33.23 14.54
CA GLN A 235 -34.69 33.37 13.18
C GLN A 235 -33.99 32.09 12.68
N ALA A 236 -33.10 31.51 13.49
CA ALA A 236 -32.39 30.27 13.14
C ALA A 236 -33.34 29.08 12.99
N VAL A 237 -34.42 29.05 13.78
CA VAL A 237 -35.45 28.00 13.66
C VAL A 237 -36.32 28.21 12.42
N LYS A 238 -36.62 29.44 12.08
CA LYS A 238 -37.36 29.74 10.84
C LYS A 238 -36.58 29.29 9.61
N GLU A 239 -35.30 29.61 9.55
CA GLU A 239 -34.41 29.14 8.48
C GLU A 239 -34.35 27.60 8.42
N ALA A 240 -34.21 26.93 9.57
CA ALA A 240 -34.19 25.46 9.65
C ALA A 240 -35.52 24.81 9.23
N MET A 241 -36.65 25.49 9.36
CA MET A 241 -37.97 25.01 8.90
C MET A 241 -38.13 25.10 7.38
N GLU A 242 -37.49 26.10 6.74
CA GLU A 242 -37.49 26.25 5.28
C GLU A 242 -36.65 25.20 4.59
N GLU A 243 -35.65 24.63 5.29
CA GLU A 243 -34.82 23.54 4.74
C GLU A 243 -35.60 22.22 4.63
N PRO A 244 -35.66 21.58 3.47
CA PRO A 244 -36.19 20.20 3.37
C PRO A 244 -35.34 19.23 4.17
N VAL A 245 -35.89 18.07 4.53
CA VAL A 245 -35.11 16.98 5.11
C VAL A 245 -34.26 16.40 4.01
N TRP A 246 -33.01 16.85 3.96
CA TRP A 246 -32.02 16.34 3.04
C TRP A 246 -31.28 15.17 3.68
N LEU A 247 -31.20 14.03 2.97
CA LEU A 247 -30.45 12.87 3.39
C LEU A 247 -29.21 12.73 2.53
N PHE A 248 -28.12 12.36 3.17
CA PHE A 248 -26.93 11.98 2.47
C PHE A 248 -27.23 10.69 1.66
N PRO A 249 -26.88 10.65 0.36
CA PRO A 249 -27.02 9.41 -0.42
C PRO A 249 -26.33 8.26 0.31
N ARG A 250 -26.95 7.11 0.38
CA ARG A 250 -26.56 5.95 1.19
C ARG A 250 -25.24 5.28 0.80
N GLN A 251 -24.37 5.99 0.14
CA GLN A 251 -22.97 5.61 0.00
C GLN A 251 -22.25 6.09 1.26
N MET A 252 -22.25 5.25 2.29
CA MET A 252 -21.30 5.44 3.39
C MET A 252 -19.92 5.55 2.76
N PRO A 253 -19.06 6.51 3.15
CA PRO A 253 -17.69 6.50 2.71
C PRO A 253 -17.07 5.17 3.12
N GLN A 254 -16.96 4.27 2.17
CA GLN A 254 -16.34 2.97 2.33
C GLN A 254 -14.93 3.10 1.80
N LEU A 255 -14.08 3.76 2.58
CA LEU A 255 -12.68 3.96 2.25
C LEU A 255 -11.82 2.86 2.86
N ALA A 256 -10.77 2.47 2.14
CA ALA A 256 -9.78 1.50 2.57
C ALA A 256 -10.38 0.19 3.16
N PRO A 257 -11.32 -0.48 2.46
CA PRO A 257 -12.04 -1.63 3.02
C PRO A 257 -11.14 -2.80 3.42
N LEU A 258 -10.13 -3.11 2.60
CA LEU A 258 -9.19 -4.21 2.85
C LEU A 258 -8.25 -3.87 4.02
N PHE A 259 -7.71 -2.66 4.02
CA PHE A 259 -6.91 -2.15 5.14
C PHE A 259 -7.70 -2.12 6.45
N SER A 260 -8.94 -1.62 6.41
CA SER A 260 -9.80 -1.52 7.59
C SER A 260 -10.11 -2.89 8.21
N ARG A 261 -10.33 -3.93 7.38
CA ARG A 261 -10.47 -5.31 7.86
C ARG A 261 -9.21 -5.81 8.57
N ARG A 262 -8.03 -5.51 8.01
CA ARG A 262 -6.75 -5.85 8.59
C ARG A 262 -6.50 -5.10 9.91
N ALA A 263 -6.71 -3.78 9.94
CA ALA A 263 -6.58 -2.95 11.13
C ALA A 263 -7.49 -3.45 12.27
N LEU A 264 -8.73 -3.85 11.92
CA LEU A 264 -9.66 -4.42 12.87
C LEU A 264 -9.18 -5.76 13.45
N ALA A 265 -8.53 -6.59 12.64
CA ALA A 265 -8.02 -7.90 13.08
C ALA A 265 -6.83 -7.76 14.05
N THR A 266 -6.05 -6.68 13.94
CA THR A 266 -4.85 -6.43 14.75
C THR A 266 -5.11 -5.62 16.03
N SER A 267 -6.24 -4.93 16.15
CA SER A 267 -6.64 -4.17 17.33
C SER A 267 -7.87 -4.78 18.01
N ARG A 268 -8.05 -4.51 19.29
CA ARG A 268 -9.28 -4.85 20.05
C ARG A 268 -10.13 -3.61 20.36
N ASP A 269 -9.67 -2.43 20.00
CA ASP A 269 -10.33 -1.16 20.28
C ASP A 269 -11.64 -1.02 19.50
N GLU A 270 -12.61 -0.35 20.09
CA GLU A 270 -13.88 -0.03 19.44
C GLU A 270 -13.69 1.01 18.33
N LYS A 271 -12.78 1.96 18.53
CA LYS A 271 -12.36 2.97 17.56
C LYS A 271 -10.88 2.77 17.24
N VAL A 272 -10.60 2.23 16.07
CA VAL A 272 -9.23 2.01 15.60
C VAL A 272 -8.78 3.24 14.82
N VAL A 273 -7.88 4.03 15.41
CA VAL A 273 -7.29 5.20 14.76
C VAL A 273 -6.11 4.74 13.92
N THR A 274 -6.07 5.17 12.66
CA THR A 274 -5.01 4.83 11.71
C THR A 274 -4.20 6.07 11.31
N THR A 275 -3.14 5.87 10.55
CA THR A 275 -2.32 6.95 10.00
C THR A 275 -2.77 7.40 8.60
N LEU A 276 -3.84 6.82 8.06
CA LEU A 276 -4.33 7.15 6.73
C LEU A 276 -4.90 8.57 6.68
N ASP A 277 -4.65 9.27 5.58
CA ASP A 277 -5.31 10.52 5.22
C ASP A 277 -6.58 10.21 4.43
N ALA A 278 -7.74 10.61 4.93
CA ALA A 278 -9.03 10.30 4.30
C ALA A 278 -9.22 10.98 2.94
N GLY A 279 -8.66 12.18 2.75
CA GLY A 279 -8.71 12.92 1.49
C GLY A 279 -7.87 12.24 0.42
N LEU A 280 -6.62 11.93 0.74
CA LEU A 280 -5.70 11.19 -0.13
C LEU A 280 -6.25 9.79 -0.45
N GLN A 281 -6.76 9.07 0.54
CA GLN A 281 -7.33 7.73 0.35
C GLN A 281 -8.46 7.74 -0.68
N ARG A 282 -9.36 8.72 -0.62
CA ARG A 282 -10.45 8.87 -1.59
C ARG A 282 -9.91 9.11 -3.00
N GLN A 283 -8.92 9.99 -3.15
CA GLN A 283 -8.30 10.27 -4.44
C GLN A 283 -7.63 9.03 -5.04
N LEU A 284 -6.96 8.23 -4.20
CA LEU A 284 -6.32 6.98 -4.64
C LEU A 284 -7.34 5.92 -5.08
N GLU A 285 -8.45 5.78 -4.37
CA GLU A 285 -9.52 4.84 -4.75
C GLU A 285 -10.22 5.27 -6.04
N ASP A 286 -10.51 6.57 -6.21
CA ASP A 286 -11.04 7.13 -7.45
C ASP A 286 -10.07 6.90 -8.62
N LEU A 287 -8.77 7.09 -8.39
CA LEU A 287 -7.73 6.80 -9.38
C LEU A 287 -7.71 5.32 -9.76
N ALA A 288 -7.74 4.43 -8.77
CA ALA A 288 -7.77 2.98 -8.99
C ALA A 288 -8.98 2.55 -9.82
N LEU A 289 -10.16 3.07 -9.48
CA LEU A 289 -11.40 2.78 -10.20
C LEU A 289 -11.36 3.29 -11.65
N ASN A 290 -10.82 4.48 -11.87
CA ASN A 290 -10.66 5.06 -13.20
C ASN A 290 -9.68 4.25 -14.08
N TRP A 291 -8.62 3.69 -13.48
CA TRP A 291 -7.65 2.86 -14.19
C TRP A 291 -8.13 1.42 -14.43
N LYS A 292 -9.12 0.95 -13.68
CA LYS A 292 -9.66 -0.42 -13.76
C LYS A 292 -9.99 -0.85 -15.20
N SER A 293 -10.60 0.04 -15.99
CA SER A 293 -10.99 -0.25 -17.38
C SER A 293 -9.81 -0.43 -18.34
N ARG A 294 -8.63 0.07 -17.97
CA ARG A 294 -7.39 -0.01 -18.77
C ARG A 294 -6.56 -1.23 -18.43
N LEU A 295 -6.87 -1.91 -17.34
CA LEU A 295 -6.16 -3.12 -16.93
C LEU A 295 -6.58 -4.32 -17.78
N PRO A 296 -5.66 -5.25 -18.07
CA PRO A 296 -6.01 -6.52 -18.69
C PRO A 296 -7.10 -7.27 -17.92
N PRO A 297 -7.88 -8.16 -18.57
CA PRO A 297 -8.83 -9.02 -17.86
C PRO A 297 -8.14 -9.82 -16.75
N ARG A 298 -8.85 -10.02 -15.64
CA ARG A 298 -8.38 -10.78 -14.47
C ARG A 298 -7.15 -10.20 -13.76
N SER A 299 -6.80 -8.94 -14.04
CA SER A 299 -5.77 -8.22 -13.28
C SER A 299 -6.38 -7.13 -12.41
N SER A 300 -5.70 -6.81 -11.33
CA SER A 300 -6.05 -5.74 -10.40
C SER A 300 -4.82 -4.84 -10.19
N LEU A 301 -4.99 -3.79 -9.40
CA LEU A 301 -3.89 -2.91 -8.99
C LEU A 301 -3.95 -2.67 -7.49
N ALA A 302 -2.81 -2.31 -6.93
CA ALA A 302 -2.71 -1.89 -5.55
C ALA A 302 -1.80 -0.66 -5.45
N MET A 303 -2.05 0.17 -4.45
CA MET A 303 -1.23 1.36 -4.17
C MET A 303 -1.02 1.50 -2.68
N VAL A 304 0.19 1.88 -2.31
CA VAL A 304 0.53 2.31 -0.96
C VAL A 304 1.26 3.64 -1.04
N VAL A 305 0.89 4.58 -0.21
CA VAL A 305 1.56 5.87 -0.07
C VAL A 305 2.13 5.98 1.33
N VAL A 306 3.43 6.20 1.40
CA VAL A 306 4.18 6.33 2.64
C VAL A 306 4.81 7.72 2.68
N ASP A 307 4.66 8.40 3.79
CA ASP A 307 5.36 9.64 4.05
C ASP A 307 6.81 9.32 4.45
N HIS A 308 7.76 9.73 3.64
CA HIS A 308 9.19 9.44 3.85
C HIS A 308 9.80 10.18 5.05
N THR A 309 9.10 11.14 5.62
CA THR A 309 9.62 11.93 6.77
C THR A 309 9.38 11.21 8.10
N ASP A 310 8.26 10.51 8.25
CA ASP A 310 7.88 9.78 9.46
C ASP A 310 7.60 8.29 9.24
N MET A 311 7.78 7.82 8.00
CA MET A 311 7.54 6.45 7.54
C MET A 311 6.13 5.93 7.81
N LYS A 312 5.14 6.84 7.93
CA LYS A 312 3.75 6.46 8.11
C LYS A 312 3.04 6.21 6.79
N VAL A 313 2.22 5.19 6.77
CA VAL A 313 1.31 4.92 5.65
C VAL A 313 0.18 5.93 5.65
N ARG A 314 0.06 6.72 4.58
CA ARG A 314 -0.97 7.75 4.38
C ARG A 314 -2.09 7.30 3.46
N GLY A 315 -1.84 6.33 2.58
CA GLY A 315 -2.83 5.76 1.67
C GLY A 315 -2.63 4.27 1.42
N TRP A 316 -3.75 3.53 1.29
CA TRP A 316 -3.73 2.08 1.08
C TRP A 316 -4.88 1.63 0.19
N VAL A 317 -4.59 1.25 -1.04
CA VAL A 317 -5.54 0.66 -1.97
C VAL A 317 -5.11 -0.78 -2.23
N GLY A 318 -5.85 -1.73 -1.69
CA GLY A 318 -5.52 -3.16 -1.79
C GLY A 318 -5.98 -3.81 -3.09
N SER A 319 -6.95 -3.22 -3.78
CA SER A 319 -7.45 -3.69 -5.08
C SER A 319 -8.09 -2.56 -5.86
N ALA A 320 -8.21 -2.72 -7.18
CA ALA A 320 -8.84 -1.72 -8.04
C ALA A 320 -10.34 -1.50 -7.71
N ASP A 321 -11.04 -2.55 -7.28
CA ASP A 321 -12.45 -2.52 -6.91
C ASP A 321 -12.76 -3.75 -6.05
N ILE A 322 -13.12 -3.53 -4.80
CA ILE A 322 -13.42 -4.61 -3.84
C ILE A 322 -14.64 -5.45 -4.26
N THR A 323 -15.53 -4.89 -5.06
CA THR A 323 -16.78 -5.55 -5.47
C THR A 323 -16.64 -6.39 -6.73
N ASP A 324 -15.48 -6.32 -7.39
CA ASP A 324 -15.22 -7.02 -8.65
C ASP A 324 -14.53 -8.36 -8.43
N ASP A 325 -15.31 -9.42 -8.25
CA ASP A 325 -14.80 -10.79 -8.07
C ASP A 325 -14.03 -11.31 -9.28
N SER A 326 -14.35 -10.82 -10.50
CA SER A 326 -13.63 -11.21 -11.72
C SER A 326 -12.17 -10.76 -11.72
N ARG A 327 -11.84 -9.74 -10.91
CA ARG A 327 -10.51 -9.15 -10.72
C ARG A 327 -9.95 -9.44 -9.33
N PHE A 328 -10.51 -10.41 -8.60
CA PHE A 328 -10.06 -10.78 -7.26
C PHE A 328 -10.11 -9.61 -6.27
N GLY A 329 -11.14 -8.79 -6.35
CA GLY A 329 -11.28 -7.52 -5.61
C GLY A 329 -11.15 -7.64 -4.10
N HIS A 330 -11.48 -8.80 -3.52
CA HIS A 330 -11.40 -9.08 -2.10
C HIS A 330 -9.98 -9.45 -1.60
N ILE A 331 -8.99 -9.60 -2.51
CA ILE A 331 -7.59 -9.87 -2.14
C ILE A 331 -6.86 -8.54 -1.96
N ASP A 332 -6.23 -8.37 -0.79
CA ASP A 332 -5.34 -7.25 -0.54
C ASP A 332 -4.00 -7.47 -1.22
N MET A 333 -3.83 -6.85 -2.40
CA MET A 333 -2.62 -6.99 -3.21
C MET A 333 -1.41 -6.25 -2.62
N VAL A 334 -1.62 -5.33 -1.66
CA VAL A 334 -0.51 -4.68 -0.93
C VAL A 334 0.17 -5.68 0.00
N SER A 335 -0.62 -6.54 0.66
CA SER A 335 -0.12 -7.56 1.58
C SER A 335 0.17 -8.90 0.89
N ALA A 336 -0.34 -9.11 -0.33
CA ALA A 336 -0.14 -10.37 -1.03
C ALA A 336 1.30 -10.50 -1.53
N VAL A 337 1.87 -11.70 -1.36
CA VAL A 337 3.19 -12.03 -1.90
C VAL A 337 3.10 -12.11 -3.42
N ARG A 338 3.89 -11.29 -4.12
CA ARG A 338 3.96 -11.22 -5.58
C ARG A 338 5.41 -11.13 -6.03
N SER A 339 5.68 -11.49 -7.29
CA SER A 339 6.99 -11.25 -7.88
C SER A 339 7.27 -9.75 -7.94
N PRO A 340 8.38 -9.27 -7.34
CA PRO A 340 8.74 -7.85 -7.41
C PRO A 340 9.30 -7.46 -8.79
N GLY A 341 9.63 -8.44 -9.64
CA GLY A 341 10.23 -8.17 -10.94
C GLY A 341 11.47 -7.29 -10.82
N SER A 342 11.54 -6.27 -11.67
CA SER A 342 12.66 -5.31 -11.72
C SER A 342 12.69 -4.27 -10.59
N VAL A 343 11.72 -4.26 -9.69
CA VAL A 343 11.69 -3.33 -8.53
C VAL A 343 12.90 -3.52 -7.63
N LEU A 344 13.51 -4.70 -7.61
CA LEU A 344 14.71 -4.98 -6.81
C LEU A 344 16.01 -4.40 -7.42
N LYS A 345 16.02 -3.97 -8.68
CA LYS A 345 17.22 -3.44 -9.34
C LYS A 345 17.80 -2.20 -8.65
N PRO A 346 17.02 -1.17 -8.28
CA PRO A 346 17.56 -0.03 -7.53
C PRO A 346 18.31 -0.44 -6.27
N PHE A 347 17.80 -1.45 -5.54
CA PHE A 347 18.43 -1.93 -4.30
C PHE A 347 19.78 -2.57 -4.55
N ILE A 348 19.92 -3.46 -5.56
CA ILE A 348 21.22 -4.08 -5.84
C ILE A 348 22.24 -3.06 -6.34
N TYR A 349 21.84 -2.09 -7.18
CA TYR A 349 22.72 -1.03 -7.63
C TYR A 349 23.18 -0.15 -6.46
N ALA A 350 22.26 0.26 -5.59
CA ALA A 350 22.59 1.04 -4.40
C ALA A 350 23.55 0.29 -3.47
N MET A 351 23.24 -0.95 -3.11
CA MET A 351 24.09 -1.77 -2.24
C MET A 351 25.47 -2.03 -2.85
N ALA A 352 25.55 -2.20 -4.17
CA ALA A 352 26.83 -2.38 -4.85
C ALA A 352 27.66 -1.08 -4.89
N MET A 353 26.98 0.08 -4.94
CA MET A 353 27.66 1.38 -4.82
C MET A 353 28.14 1.63 -3.40
N ASP A 354 27.33 1.30 -2.37
CA ASP A 354 27.70 1.45 -0.95
C ASP A 354 28.95 0.64 -0.60
N GLU A 355 29.13 -0.52 -1.25
CA GLU A 355 30.32 -1.34 -1.04
C GLU A 355 31.49 -1.00 -1.97
N GLY A 356 31.36 0.03 -2.78
CA GLY A 356 32.39 0.46 -3.70
C GLY A 356 32.67 -0.55 -4.82
N LEU A 357 31.71 -1.39 -5.19
CA LEU A 357 31.85 -2.30 -6.33
C LEU A 357 31.62 -1.61 -7.67
N ILE A 358 30.73 -0.63 -7.70
CA ILE A 358 30.39 0.16 -8.88
C ILE A 358 30.15 1.62 -8.50
N HIS A 359 30.11 2.50 -9.50
CA HIS A 359 29.59 3.85 -9.43
C HIS A 359 28.63 4.10 -10.61
N PRO A 360 27.84 5.19 -10.64
CA PRO A 360 26.84 5.42 -11.68
C PRO A 360 27.34 5.33 -13.12
N ALA A 361 28.58 5.69 -13.38
CA ALA A 361 29.20 5.59 -14.70
C ALA A 361 30.06 4.32 -14.88
N SER A 362 30.02 3.34 -13.98
CA SER A 362 30.71 2.05 -14.19
C SER A 362 30.23 1.37 -15.45
N LEU A 363 31.17 0.81 -16.23
CA LEU A 363 30.87 0.02 -17.40
C LEU A 363 30.26 -1.32 -17.01
N LEU A 364 29.07 -1.60 -17.55
CA LEU A 364 28.42 -2.90 -17.48
C LEU A 364 28.22 -3.44 -18.90
N GLN A 365 27.98 -4.74 -19.00
CA GLN A 365 27.94 -5.45 -20.27
C GLN A 365 26.53 -5.99 -20.53
N ASP A 366 25.85 -5.40 -21.52
CA ASP A 366 24.56 -5.90 -21.98
C ASP A 366 24.75 -6.71 -23.26
N VAL A 367 25.27 -7.91 -23.08
CA VAL A 367 25.59 -8.84 -24.17
C VAL A 367 25.07 -10.25 -23.87
N PRO A 368 24.80 -11.07 -24.88
CA PRO A 368 24.41 -12.47 -24.67
C PRO A 368 25.39 -13.19 -23.74
N ARG A 369 24.88 -13.66 -22.60
CA ARG A 369 25.71 -14.35 -21.63
C ARG A 369 24.92 -15.43 -20.90
N ARG A 370 25.60 -16.54 -20.62
CA ARG A 370 25.14 -17.60 -19.74
C ARG A 370 25.80 -17.46 -18.37
N PHE A 371 24.96 -17.48 -17.32
CA PHE A 371 25.39 -17.49 -15.92
C PHE A 371 25.15 -18.89 -15.37
N SER A 372 26.17 -19.78 -15.47
CA SER A 372 25.99 -21.20 -15.17
C SER A 372 24.84 -21.80 -16.01
N ASP A 373 23.75 -22.23 -15.39
CA ASP A 373 22.55 -22.74 -16.08
C ASP A 373 21.47 -21.67 -16.35
N TYR A 374 21.71 -20.43 -15.92
CA TYR A 374 20.78 -19.33 -16.09
C TYR A 374 21.10 -18.50 -17.33
N ARG A 375 20.08 -18.26 -18.17
CA ARG A 375 20.20 -17.49 -19.43
C ARG A 375 19.17 -16.37 -19.45
N PRO A 376 19.45 -15.23 -18.82
CA PRO A 376 18.56 -14.08 -18.89
C PRO A 376 18.60 -13.43 -20.27
N GLY A 377 17.45 -12.93 -20.73
CA GLY A 377 17.33 -12.02 -21.89
C GLY A 377 16.76 -10.69 -21.45
N ASN A 378 16.90 -9.63 -22.26
CA ASN A 378 16.22 -8.38 -22.04
C ASN A 378 14.74 -8.47 -22.48
N PHE A 379 13.91 -7.56 -21.98
CA PHE A 379 12.48 -7.53 -22.33
C PHE A 379 12.23 -7.21 -23.80
N ASP A 380 13.08 -6.36 -24.40
CA ASP A 380 13.05 -5.96 -25.80
C ASP A 380 13.72 -6.98 -26.75
N SER A 381 14.17 -8.12 -26.22
CA SER A 381 14.87 -9.19 -26.95
C SER A 381 16.16 -8.73 -27.64
N GLY A 382 16.66 -7.52 -27.35
CA GLY A 382 17.89 -6.96 -27.88
C GLY A 382 19.02 -6.87 -26.87
N PHE A 383 20.22 -6.56 -27.35
CA PHE A 383 21.40 -6.28 -26.53
C PHE A 383 22.01 -4.95 -26.94
N HIS A 384 22.52 -4.19 -25.96
CA HIS A 384 22.99 -2.82 -26.16
C HIS A 384 24.51 -2.68 -26.08
N GLY A 385 25.21 -3.80 -25.78
CA GLY A 385 26.65 -3.79 -25.66
C GLY A 385 27.16 -3.09 -24.40
N PRO A 386 28.09 -2.13 -24.52
CA PRO A 386 28.62 -1.39 -23.38
C PRO A 386 27.63 -0.33 -22.88
N VAL A 387 27.22 -0.40 -21.64
CA VAL A 387 26.29 0.55 -20.98
C VAL A 387 26.86 1.01 -19.65
N SER A 388 26.51 2.21 -19.20
CA SER A 388 26.81 2.62 -17.82
C SER A 388 25.81 2.00 -16.83
N ALA A 389 26.19 1.94 -15.55
CA ALA A 389 25.27 1.48 -14.50
C ALA A 389 23.99 2.32 -14.46
N SER A 390 24.09 3.65 -14.62
CA SER A 390 22.92 4.53 -14.70
C SER A 390 22.04 4.21 -15.90
N GLU A 391 22.61 4.04 -17.08
CA GLU A 391 21.84 3.70 -18.28
C GLU A 391 21.17 2.34 -18.15
N ALA A 392 21.89 1.35 -17.64
CA ALA A 392 21.36 0.02 -17.40
C ALA A 392 20.17 0.02 -16.42
N LEU A 393 20.23 0.84 -15.37
CA LEU A 393 19.14 0.99 -14.43
C LEU A 393 17.94 1.74 -15.04
N VAL A 394 18.17 2.86 -15.72
CA VAL A 394 17.10 3.65 -16.37
C VAL A 394 16.34 2.82 -17.40
N ARG A 395 17.04 2.03 -18.20
CA ARG A 395 16.45 1.12 -19.20
C ARG A 395 15.99 -0.21 -18.61
N SER A 396 16.23 -0.44 -17.33
CA SER A 396 15.89 -1.69 -16.63
C SER A 396 16.46 -2.94 -17.32
N LEU A 397 17.69 -2.86 -17.86
CA LEU A 397 18.34 -3.98 -18.53
C LEU A 397 18.57 -5.15 -17.55
N ASN A 398 18.41 -6.37 -18.08
CA ASN A 398 18.45 -7.56 -17.24
C ASN A 398 19.88 -8.06 -17.01
N LEU A 399 20.67 -8.20 -18.09
CA LEU A 399 22.01 -8.76 -18.00
C LEU A 399 22.97 -7.93 -17.12
N PRO A 400 22.99 -6.58 -17.23
CA PRO A 400 23.78 -5.75 -16.33
C PRO A 400 23.38 -5.92 -14.85
N ALA A 401 22.08 -6.03 -14.54
CA ALA A 401 21.62 -6.23 -13.17
C ALA A 401 22.03 -7.59 -12.62
N VAL A 402 21.97 -8.65 -13.45
CA VAL A 402 22.44 -9.99 -13.07
C VAL A 402 23.97 -9.99 -12.88
N GLN A 403 24.73 -9.27 -13.71
CA GLN A 403 26.17 -9.09 -13.55
C GLN A 403 26.52 -8.45 -12.20
N VAL A 404 25.82 -7.39 -11.82
CA VAL A 404 26.02 -6.72 -10.52
C VAL A 404 25.66 -7.67 -9.37
N LEU A 405 24.52 -8.40 -9.47
CA LEU A 405 24.12 -9.36 -8.44
C LEU A 405 25.11 -10.54 -8.33
N GLU A 406 25.69 -11.00 -9.43
CA GLU A 406 26.71 -12.03 -9.43
C GLU A 406 27.96 -11.58 -8.65
N ALA A 407 28.43 -10.36 -8.91
CA ALA A 407 29.59 -9.77 -8.22
C ALA A 407 29.30 -9.50 -6.73
N TYR A 408 28.09 -9.05 -6.41
CA TYR A 408 27.67 -8.77 -5.03
C TYR A 408 27.42 -10.04 -4.21
N GLY A 409 26.85 -11.05 -4.83
CA GLY A 409 26.44 -12.32 -4.23
C GLY A 409 24.96 -12.37 -3.86
N PRO A 410 24.18 -13.31 -4.45
CA PRO A 410 22.71 -13.35 -4.26
C PRO A 410 22.29 -13.68 -2.82
N LYS A 411 23.06 -14.52 -2.09
CA LYS A 411 22.78 -14.81 -0.67
C LYS A 411 22.95 -13.57 0.21
N ARG A 412 24.02 -12.81 -0.05
CA ARG A 412 24.30 -11.56 0.65
C ARG A 412 23.23 -10.51 0.37
N PHE A 413 22.82 -10.36 -0.89
CA PHE A 413 21.75 -9.46 -1.30
C PHE A 413 20.45 -9.78 -0.58
N ALA A 414 20.00 -11.03 -0.58
CA ALA A 414 18.78 -11.43 0.12
C ALA A 414 18.86 -11.21 1.64
N ALA A 415 20.03 -11.40 2.26
CA ALA A 415 20.24 -11.13 3.67
C ALA A 415 20.14 -9.63 3.99
N ASN A 416 20.78 -8.79 3.17
CA ASN A 416 20.75 -7.34 3.36
C ASN A 416 19.37 -6.74 3.12
N LEU A 417 18.62 -7.22 2.13
CA LEU A 417 17.22 -6.85 1.95
C LEU A 417 16.37 -7.21 3.17
N ARG A 418 16.56 -8.39 3.74
CA ARG A 418 15.85 -8.79 4.97
C ARG A 418 16.18 -7.87 6.15
N ASN A 419 17.45 -7.51 6.31
CA ASN A 419 17.91 -6.59 7.36
C ASN A 419 17.33 -5.17 7.16
N ALA A 420 17.11 -4.78 5.91
CA ALA A 420 16.47 -3.51 5.55
C ALA A 420 14.93 -3.53 5.64
N GLY A 421 14.33 -4.66 6.08
CA GLY A 421 12.87 -4.78 6.23
C GLY A 421 12.13 -5.34 5.01
N LEU A 422 12.85 -5.77 3.96
CA LEU A 422 12.28 -6.39 2.76
C LEU A 422 12.62 -7.90 2.70
N PRO A 423 11.92 -8.76 3.44
CA PRO A 423 12.14 -10.20 3.41
C PRO A 423 11.60 -10.80 2.11
N LEU A 424 12.47 -11.44 1.34
CA LEU A 424 12.05 -12.15 0.14
C LEU A 424 11.51 -13.55 0.49
N THR A 425 10.42 -13.92 -0.16
CA THR A 425 9.82 -15.26 -0.06
C THR A 425 10.32 -16.12 -1.21
N LEU A 426 11.02 -17.19 -0.90
CA LEU A 426 11.50 -18.17 -1.89
C LEU A 426 10.60 -19.41 -1.90
N PRO A 427 10.54 -20.16 -3.03
CA PRO A 427 9.94 -21.49 -3.05
C PRO A 427 10.56 -22.41 -1.99
N ALA A 428 9.79 -23.37 -1.50
CA ALA A 428 10.26 -24.30 -0.48
C ALA A 428 11.52 -25.05 -0.95
N GLY A 429 12.60 -24.99 -0.14
CA GLY A 429 13.89 -25.62 -0.44
C GLY A 429 14.77 -24.86 -1.44
N ALA A 430 14.34 -23.72 -1.96
CA ALA A 430 15.16 -22.92 -2.86
C ALA A 430 16.11 -21.99 -2.09
N GLU A 431 17.31 -21.84 -2.61
CA GLU A 431 18.28 -20.86 -2.14
C GLU A 431 18.30 -19.59 -3.01
N PRO A 432 18.71 -18.43 -2.43
CA PRO A 432 18.94 -17.21 -3.20
C PRO A 432 19.89 -17.43 -4.36
N ASN A 433 19.49 -17.07 -5.57
CA ASN A 433 20.25 -17.21 -6.80
C ASN A 433 20.06 -15.98 -7.71
N LEU A 434 20.67 -15.98 -8.89
CA LEU A 434 20.68 -14.84 -9.80
C LEU A 434 19.30 -14.44 -10.34
N SER A 435 18.32 -15.35 -10.31
CA SER A 435 16.96 -15.02 -10.76
C SER A 435 16.23 -14.02 -9.84
N LEU A 436 16.72 -13.81 -8.62
CA LEU A 436 16.13 -12.87 -7.66
C LEU A 436 15.89 -11.49 -8.27
N ILE A 437 16.91 -10.98 -8.99
CA ILE A 437 16.87 -9.62 -9.53
C ILE A 437 15.88 -9.43 -10.68
N LEU A 438 15.38 -10.53 -11.22
CA LEU A 438 14.38 -10.55 -12.28
C LEU A 438 13.01 -11.05 -11.81
N GLY A 439 12.82 -11.15 -10.48
CA GLY A 439 11.56 -11.55 -9.87
C GLY A 439 11.43 -13.04 -9.54
N GLY A 440 12.54 -13.76 -9.45
CA GLY A 440 12.59 -15.18 -9.00
C GLY A 440 12.30 -15.39 -7.52
N ALA A 441 11.72 -14.41 -6.84
CA ALA A 441 11.27 -14.46 -5.46
C ALA A 441 9.94 -13.73 -5.30
N GLY A 442 9.30 -13.89 -4.15
CA GLY A 442 8.13 -13.14 -3.78
C GLY A 442 8.46 -12.00 -2.80
N ALA A 443 7.75 -10.90 -2.89
CA ALA A 443 7.78 -9.77 -1.95
C ALA A 443 6.37 -9.23 -1.74
N ARG A 444 6.15 -8.49 -0.65
CA ARG A 444 4.91 -7.73 -0.43
C ARG A 444 5.18 -6.27 -0.78
N LEU A 445 4.18 -5.60 -1.33
CA LEU A 445 4.29 -4.17 -1.64
C LEU A 445 4.53 -3.33 -0.38
N GLU A 446 3.92 -3.70 0.73
CA GLU A 446 4.09 -3.01 2.02
C GLU A 446 5.50 -3.06 2.60
N ASP A 447 6.31 -4.05 2.21
CA ASP A 447 7.69 -4.23 2.70
C ASP A 447 8.72 -3.45 1.86
N ILE A 448 8.33 -2.94 0.67
CA ILE A 448 9.24 -2.26 -0.27
C ILE A 448 9.72 -0.88 0.22
N PRO A 449 8.85 -0.02 0.85
CA PRO A 449 9.30 1.26 1.34
C PRO A 449 10.40 1.10 2.39
N SER A 450 11.58 1.65 2.11
CA SER A 450 12.72 1.70 3.02
C SER A 450 13.15 3.14 3.22
N ASP A 451 13.70 3.43 4.39
CA ASP A 451 14.28 4.75 4.70
C ASP A 451 15.61 4.90 3.93
N PRO A 452 15.66 5.70 2.85
CA PRO A 452 16.90 5.96 2.13
C PRO A 452 17.74 6.93 2.96
N ARG A 453 18.73 6.42 3.68
CA ARG A 453 19.72 7.29 4.31
C ARG A 453 20.70 7.75 3.24
N PRO A 454 20.86 9.07 2.99
CA PRO A 454 21.82 9.55 2.03
C PRO A 454 23.24 9.26 2.52
N ALA A 455 23.98 8.48 1.73
CA ALA A 455 25.44 8.41 1.85
C ALA A 455 26.06 9.76 1.46
N THR A 456 27.31 9.98 1.81
CA THR A 456 28.04 11.17 1.35
C THR A 456 28.23 11.08 -0.16
N VAL A 457 27.56 11.94 -0.89
CA VAL A 457 27.61 11.98 -2.36
C VAL A 457 28.46 13.15 -2.81
N SER A 458 29.48 12.88 -3.61
CA SER A 458 30.34 13.88 -4.22
C SER A 458 30.37 13.74 -5.74
N GLN A 459 30.68 14.84 -6.43
CA GLN A 459 30.89 14.79 -7.88
C GLN A 459 32.39 14.59 -8.14
N GLY A 460 32.74 13.61 -8.96
CA GLY A 460 34.12 13.32 -9.35
C GLY A 460 34.25 13.05 -10.84
N THR A 461 35.48 12.93 -11.30
CA THR A 461 35.80 12.60 -12.70
C THR A 461 36.29 11.17 -12.78
N ILE A 462 35.88 10.43 -13.77
CA ILE A 462 36.33 9.07 -14.05
C ILE A 462 36.76 8.94 -15.49
N CYS A 463 37.63 7.98 -15.76
CA CYS A 463 38.02 7.58 -17.12
C CYS A 463 37.12 6.44 -17.58
N TRP A 464 36.46 6.62 -18.69
CA TRP A 464 35.66 5.61 -19.34
C TRP A 464 36.48 4.85 -20.39
N PRO A 465 36.48 3.48 -20.43
CA PRO A 465 35.62 2.57 -19.67
C PRO A 465 36.25 2.06 -18.35
N GLY A 466 37.40 2.52 -17.96
CA GLY A 466 38.18 1.98 -16.83
C GLY A 466 37.55 2.16 -15.45
N GLY A 467 36.71 3.17 -15.29
CA GLY A 467 35.99 3.45 -14.06
C GLY A 467 36.75 4.30 -13.05
N GLN A 468 38.08 4.32 -13.09
CA GLN A 468 38.93 5.09 -12.17
C GLN A 468 39.40 6.39 -12.80
N ASP A 469 39.68 7.41 -11.99
CA ASP A 469 40.37 8.63 -12.49
C ASP A 469 41.84 8.33 -12.77
N LEU A 470 42.34 8.93 -13.82
CA LEU A 470 43.74 8.84 -14.23
C LEU A 470 44.32 10.24 -14.33
N PRO A 471 45.65 10.39 -14.16
CA PRO A 471 46.33 11.68 -14.31
C PRO A 471 45.96 12.41 -15.60
N ALA A 472 45.94 13.73 -15.57
CA ALA A 472 45.70 14.52 -16.76
C ALA A 472 46.83 14.26 -17.79
N GLY A 473 46.43 13.88 -19.02
CA GLY A 473 47.40 13.56 -20.10
C GLY A 473 47.74 12.07 -20.19
N ASP A 474 47.24 11.21 -19.33
CA ASP A 474 47.38 9.74 -19.50
C ASP A 474 46.68 9.32 -20.79
N SER A 475 47.44 8.72 -21.71
CA SER A 475 46.93 8.23 -23.01
C SER A 475 45.88 7.16 -22.92
N ASN A 476 45.76 6.52 -21.76
CA ASN A 476 44.74 5.50 -21.49
C ASN A 476 43.39 6.10 -21.08
N CYS A 477 43.35 7.37 -20.68
CA CYS A 477 42.11 8.08 -20.37
C CYS A 477 41.60 8.85 -21.60
N ARG A 478 40.92 8.18 -22.51
CA ARG A 478 40.39 8.84 -23.73
C ARG A 478 39.13 9.63 -23.50
N ARG A 479 38.27 9.20 -22.60
CA ARG A 479 37.00 9.85 -22.32
C ARG A 479 36.85 10.07 -20.82
N ARG A 480 36.89 11.32 -20.39
CA ARG A 480 36.58 11.70 -19.02
C ARG A 480 35.09 11.97 -18.88
N LEU A 481 34.49 11.40 -17.86
CA LEU A 481 33.08 11.59 -17.52
C LEU A 481 32.96 12.11 -16.11
N ALA A 482 32.06 13.07 -15.89
CA ALA A 482 31.61 13.41 -14.55
C ALA A 482 30.69 12.30 -14.03
N SER A 483 30.90 11.87 -12.80
CA SER A 483 30.08 10.88 -12.13
C SER A 483 29.79 11.30 -10.71
N TRP A 484 28.65 10.93 -10.18
CA TRP A 484 28.37 10.99 -8.76
C TRP A 484 29.04 9.79 -8.09
N LEU A 485 29.74 10.04 -6.99
CA LEU A 485 30.53 9.05 -6.28
C LEU A 485 30.04 8.99 -4.83
N LEU A 486 29.83 7.80 -4.31
CA LEU A 486 29.56 7.54 -2.91
C LEU A 486 30.90 7.46 -2.18
N ASP A 487 31.07 8.27 -1.13
CA ASP A 487 32.29 8.37 -0.33
C ASP A 487 33.57 8.52 -1.18
N ALA A 488 33.45 9.25 -2.33
CA ALA A 488 34.51 9.44 -3.32
C ALA A 488 35.07 8.13 -3.90
N SER A 489 34.37 7.01 -3.81
CA SER A 489 34.79 5.71 -4.30
C SER A 489 34.80 5.65 -5.82
N GLN A 490 35.90 5.20 -6.40
CA GLN A 490 36.13 5.05 -7.85
C GLN A 490 36.56 3.60 -8.16
N PRO A 491 35.67 2.62 -8.01
CA PRO A 491 36.02 1.23 -8.32
C PRO A 491 36.33 1.05 -9.80
N PRO A 492 37.26 0.12 -10.14
CA PRO A 492 37.50 -0.25 -11.51
C PRO A 492 36.28 -0.94 -12.12
N THR A 493 36.23 -1.01 -13.44
CA THR A 493 35.22 -1.76 -14.17
C THR A 493 35.13 -3.22 -13.68
N LEU A 494 33.91 -3.69 -13.42
CA LEU A 494 33.66 -5.08 -13.05
C LEU A 494 34.08 -6.02 -14.19
N LEU A 495 34.98 -6.93 -13.88
CA LEU A 495 35.36 -7.99 -14.79
C LEU A 495 34.39 -9.18 -14.62
N LEU A 496 34.14 -9.87 -15.72
CA LEU A 496 33.36 -11.10 -15.67
C LEU A 496 34.19 -12.23 -15.07
N PRO A 497 33.61 -13.17 -14.29
CA PRO A 497 34.28 -14.36 -13.84
C PRO A 497 34.92 -15.12 -15.00
N GLY A 498 36.16 -15.56 -14.85
CA GLY A 498 36.94 -16.18 -15.92
C GLY A 498 37.73 -15.21 -16.81
N GLN A 499 37.49 -13.92 -16.71
CA GLN A 499 38.31 -12.86 -17.36
C GLN A 499 39.39 -12.30 -16.42
N GLU A 500 39.51 -12.80 -15.24
CA GLU A 500 40.48 -12.39 -14.20
C GLU A 500 41.94 -12.65 -14.63
N SER A 501 42.18 -13.59 -15.54
CA SER A 501 43.50 -13.86 -16.12
C SER A 501 43.96 -12.78 -17.11
N VAL A 502 43.01 -11.99 -17.63
CA VAL A 502 43.26 -10.84 -18.50
C VAL A 502 43.30 -9.63 -17.59
N ARG A 503 44.45 -9.16 -17.16
CA ARG A 503 44.73 -8.11 -16.18
C ARG A 503 43.87 -6.84 -16.38
N GLY A 504 42.58 -6.93 -16.09
CA GLY A 504 41.65 -5.83 -16.27
C GLY A 504 41.45 -5.39 -17.72
N ILE A 505 41.12 -4.13 -17.94
CA ILE A 505 41.08 -3.54 -19.26
C ILE A 505 42.43 -2.95 -19.70
N ARG A 506 43.44 -3.01 -18.87
CA ARG A 506 44.80 -2.54 -19.21
C ARG A 506 45.70 -3.75 -19.48
N PHE A 507 46.29 -3.73 -20.69
CA PHE A 507 47.20 -4.75 -21.16
C PHE A 507 48.62 -4.22 -21.30
N PRO A 508 49.65 -4.89 -20.80
CA PRO A 508 51.03 -4.61 -21.17
C PRO A 508 51.24 -5.04 -22.63
N VAL A 509 51.72 -4.11 -23.44
CA VAL A 509 52.05 -4.35 -24.84
C VAL A 509 53.49 -3.89 -25.07
N TRP A 510 54.29 -4.75 -25.62
CA TRP A 510 55.68 -4.44 -26.01
C TRP A 510 55.68 -3.84 -27.41
N ARG A 511 56.36 -2.73 -27.60
CA ARG A 511 56.40 -2.01 -28.91
C ARG A 511 57.87 -1.73 -29.28
N ASN A 512 58.15 -1.83 -30.58
CA ASN A 512 59.40 -1.38 -31.19
C ASN A 512 59.39 0.16 -31.40
N GLU A 513 60.51 0.70 -31.94
CA GLU A 513 60.65 2.12 -32.25
C GLU A 513 59.64 2.63 -33.29
N HIS A 514 59.07 1.72 -34.12
CA HIS A 514 58.05 2.04 -35.12
C HIS A 514 56.60 1.97 -34.53
N GLY A 515 56.49 1.65 -33.26
CA GLY A 515 55.18 1.55 -32.60
C GLY A 515 54.44 0.19 -32.85
N GLU A 516 55.05 -0.74 -33.56
CA GLU A 516 54.50 -2.07 -33.78
C GLU A 516 54.64 -2.96 -32.55
N ARG A 517 53.71 -3.89 -32.36
CA ARG A 517 53.77 -4.85 -31.27
C ARG A 517 54.86 -5.89 -31.56
N VAL A 518 55.67 -6.14 -30.55
CA VAL A 518 56.75 -7.09 -30.61
C VAL A 518 56.74 -8.05 -29.40
N ALA A 519 57.49 -9.10 -29.44
CA ALA A 519 57.73 -9.94 -28.28
C ALA A 519 58.51 -9.18 -27.19
N ALA A 520 58.32 -9.57 -25.92
CA ALA A 520 58.92 -8.88 -24.78
C ALA A 520 60.46 -8.99 -24.79
N ASP A 521 60.99 -10.03 -25.38
CA ASP A 521 62.41 -10.34 -25.54
C ASP A 521 63.03 -9.75 -26.81
N CYS A 522 62.26 -9.01 -27.60
CA CYS A 522 62.74 -8.39 -28.79
C CYS A 522 63.72 -7.25 -28.51
N PRO A 523 64.85 -7.13 -29.22
CA PRO A 523 65.80 -6.02 -29.04
C PRO A 523 65.08 -4.66 -29.24
N GLY A 524 65.25 -3.76 -28.25
CA GLY A 524 64.63 -2.44 -28.32
C GLY A 524 63.14 -2.38 -27.94
N ALA A 525 62.54 -3.45 -27.50
CA ALA A 525 61.15 -3.51 -27.04
C ALA A 525 60.94 -2.65 -25.78
N ARG A 526 59.91 -1.82 -25.82
CA ARG A 526 59.48 -0.98 -24.69
C ARG A 526 58.07 -1.38 -24.27
N GLU A 527 57.91 -1.60 -22.97
CA GLU A 527 56.57 -1.87 -22.42
C GLU A 527 55.72 -0.60 -22.44
N SER A 528 54.48 -0.73 -22.89
CA SER A 528 53.46 0.28 -22.81
C SER A 528 52.16 -0.36 -22.32
N GLN A 529 51.39 0.37 -21.54
CA GLN A 529 50.04 -0.09 -21.11
C GLN A 529 49.01 0.39 -22.10
N VAL A 530 48.17 -0.48 -22.61
CA VAL A 530 47.08 -0.14 -23.51
C VAL A 530 45.75 -0.53 -22.89
N GLU A 531 44.82 0.39 -22.83
CA GLU A 531 43.46 0.13 -22.37
C GLU A 531 42.63 -0.43 -23.51
N VAL A 532 42.07 -1.61 -23.32
CA VAL A 532 41.19 -2.29 -24.27
C VAL A 532 39.86 -2.65 -23.62
N TRP A 533 38.81 -2.65 -24.39
CA TRP A 533 37.50 -3.05 -23.93
C TRP A 533 37.45 -4.55 -23.59
N PRO A 534 36.57 -4.96 -22.64
CA PRO A 534 36.29 -6.38 -22.43
C PRO A 534 35.92 -7.09 -23.72
N LEU A 535 36.48 -8.26 -23.97
CA LEU A 535 36.35 -8.99 -25.21
C LEU A 535 34.89 -9.20 -25.69
N PRO A 536 33.93 -9.55 -24.81
CA PRO A 536 32.54 -9.73 -25.22
C PRO A 536 31.87 -8.47 -25.81
N LEU A 537 32.42 -7.28 -25.55
CA LEU A 537 31.90 -6.03 -26.09
C LEU A 537 32.42 -5.67 -27.48
N ASP A 538 33.48 -6.33 -27.96
CA ASP A 538 34.17 -5.98 -29.22
C ASP A 538 33.23 -5.86 -30.42
N PRO A 539 32.22 -6.75 -30.65
CA PRO A 539 31.29 -6.66 -31.76
C PRO A 539 30.41 -5.40 -31.76
N TRP A 540 30.09 -4.85 -30.58
CA TRP A 540 29.24 -3.65 -30.44
C TRP A 540 30.02 -2.34 -30.53
N LEU A 541 31.36 -2.41 -30.64
CA LEU A 541 32.21 -1.23 -30.72
C LEU A 541 32.41 -0.77 -32.16
N PRO A 542 32.57 0.56 -32.39
CA PRO A 542 33.07 1.08 -33.63
C PRO A 542 34.41 0.43 -34.00
N ALA A 543 34.70 0.25 -35.30
CA ALA A 543 35.90 -0.44 -35.75
C ALA A 543 37.21 0.15 -35.18
N SER A 544 37.27 1.48 -34.95
CA SER A 544 38.43 2.18 -34.34
C SER A 544 38.62 1.89 -32.84
N GLU A 545 37.58 1.44 -32.16
CA GLU A 545 37.59 1.13 -30.70
C GLU A 545 37.79 -0.35 -30.42
N ARG A 546 37.65 -1.20 -31.43
CA ARG A 546 37.82 -2.65 -31.28
C ARG A 546 39.23 -3.01 -30.84
N ARG A 547 39.35 -4.12 -30.11
CA ARG A 547 40.60 -4.60 -29.53
C ARG A 547 41.74 -4.63 -30.55
N ARG A 548 41.49 -5.18 -31.75
CA ARG A 548 42.49 -5.24 -32.81
C ARG A 548 43.04 -3.84 -33.21
N ALA A 549 42.19 -2.88 -33.38
CA ALA A 549 42.59 -1.51 -33.73
C ALA A 549 43.37 -0.84 -32.58
N ARG A 550 42.95 -1.09 -31.33
CA ARG A 550 43.59 -0.51 -30.14
C ARG A 550 44.98 -1.09 -29.86
N LEU A 551 45.17 -2.38 -30.06
CA LEU A 551 46.47 -3.04 -29.87
C LEU A 551 47.48 -2.65 -30.98
N GLY A 552 47.01 -2.25 -32.15
CA GLY A 552 47.84 -1.89 -33.31
C GLY A 552 48.48 -3.11 -34.03
N PRO A 553 49.21 -2.85 -35.12
CA PRO A 553 49.83 -3.90 -35.94
C PRO A 553 50.92 -4.68 -35.15
N ALA A 554 51.08 -5.97 -35.45
CA ALA A 554 52.20 -6.76 -34.98
C ALA A 554 53.35 -6.66 -35.98
N SER A 555 54.59 -6.62 -35.49
CA SER A 555 55.78 -6.66 -36.31
C SER A 555 55.98 -8.05 -36.93
N GLU A 556 56.30 -8.06 -38.23
CA GLU A 556 56.58 -9.31 -38.92
C GLU A 556 57.94 -9.91 -38.56
N SER A 557 58.89 -9.05 -38.18
CA SER A 557 60.26 -9.46 -37.89
C SER A 557 60.44 -10.05 -36.49
N CYS A 558 59.63 -9.64 -35.55
CA CYS A 558 59.65 -10.07 -34.17
C CYS A 558 58.23 -10.12 -33.61
N PRO A 559 57.37 -11.01 -34.07
CA PRO A 559 55.98 -11.03 -33.69
C PRO A 559 55.86 -11.31 -32.19
N PRO A 560 54.89 -10.64 -31.51
CA PRO A 560 54.61 -10.94 -30.12
C PRO A 560 54.29 -12.44 -30.00
N LEU A 561 54.82 -13.08 -28.94
CA LEU A 561 54.42 -14.44 -28.59
C LEU A 561 52.90 -14.46 -28.57
N GLN A 562 52.30 -15.31 -29.40
CA GLN A 562 50.84 -15.47 -29.44
C GLN A 562 50.45 -16.02 -28.04
N THR A 563 50.15 -15.13 -27.11
CA THR A 563 49.27 -15.49 -26.04
C THR A 563 47.96 -15.77 -26.73
N GLN A 564 47.70 -17.08 -26.98
CA GLN A 564 46.45 -17.61 -27.55
C GLN A 564 45.49 -16.53 -28.12
N ASP A 565 45.96 -15.74 -29.10
CA ASP A 565 45.09 -14.97 -29.97
C ASP A 565 44.47 -16.01 -30.92
N THR A 566 43.52 -16.78 -30.40
CA THR A 566 42.63 -17.57 -31.22
C THR A 566 42.12 -16.65 -32.31
N ALA A 567 42.19 -17.14 -33.53
CA ALA A 567 41.70 -16.37 -34.70
C ALA A 567 40.32 -15.77 -34.33
N PRO A 568 40.08 -14.46 -34.55
CA PRO A 568 38.85 -13.84 -34.14
C PRO A 568 37.64 -14.59 -34.71
N LEU A 569 36.61 -14.74 -33.90
CA LEU A 569 35.36 -15.37 -34.31
C LEU A 569 34.73 -14.47 -35.41
N VAL A 570 34.62 -15.02 -36.63
CA VAL A 570 34.04 -14.30 -37.78
C VAL A 570 32.73 -14.97 -38.20
N LEU A 571 31.67 -14.17 -38.35
CA LEU A 571 30.39 -14.61 -38.86
C LEU A 571 30.37 -14.43 -40.39
N SER A 572 29.96 -15.48 -41.12
CA SER A 572 29.79 -15.51 -42.56
C SER A 572 28.36 -15.95 -42.94
N GLY A 573 27.86 -15.54 -44.08
CA GLY A 573 26.50 -15.86 -44.56
C GLY A 573 25.52 -14.69 -44.46
N ILE A 574 25.85 -13.67 -43.61
CA ILE A 574 25.09 -12.43 -43.50
C ILE A 574 26.06 -11.27 -43.28
N ARG A 575 25.74 -10.10 -43.80
CA ARG A 575 26.48 -8.85 -43.53
C ARG A 575 25.68 -7.98 -42.56
N ASP A 576 26.38 -7.25 -41.73
CA ASP A 576 25.76 -6.23 -40.87
C ASP A 576 25.08 -5.14 -41.74
N GLY A 577 23.85 -4.75 -41.38
CA GLY A 577 23.03 -3.81 -42.19
C GLY A 577 22.39 -4.41 -43.44
N ALA A 578 22.46 -5.72 -43.69
CA ALA A 578 21.87 -6.33 -44.88
C ALA A 578 20.33 -6.21 -44.88
N VAL A 579 19.78 -5.99 -46.05
CA VAL A 579 18.32 -6.06 -46.29
C VAL A 579 18.05 -7.31 -47.14
N ILE A 580 17.32 -8.24 -46.55
CA ILE A 580 16.93 -9.50 -47.20
C ILE A 580 15.50 -9.36 -47.69
N LYS A 581 15.26 -9.62 -48.95
CA LYS A 581 13.93 -9.63 -49.52
C LYS A 581 13.42 -11.05 -49.68
N ARG A 582 12.20 -11.28 -49.28
CA ARG A 582 11.51 -12.55 -49.49
C ARG A 582 11.11 -12.70 -50.94
N LEU A 583 11.33 -13.87 -51.51
CA LEU A 583 10.86 -14.14 -52.86
C LEU A 583 9.32 -14.29 -52.86
N PRO A 584 8.65 -13.84 -53.93
CA PRO A 584 7.21 -13.98 -54.05
C PRO A 584 6.79 -15.46 -53.96
N GLY A 585 5.90 -15.77 -53.00
CA GLY A 585 5.39 -17.13 -52.78
C GLY A 585 6.14 -17.96 -51.72
N GLU A 586 7.26 -17.48 -51.18
CA GLU A 586 7.96 -18.14 -50.11
C GLU A 586 7.45 -17.71 -48.72
N ALA A 587 7.02 -18.66 -47.91
CA ALA A 587 6.56 -18.38 -46.56
C ALA A 587 7.71 -18.19 -45.55
N ARG A 588 8.92 -18.68 -45.88
CA ARG A 588 10.08 -18.68 -45.00
C ARG A 588 11.36 -18.42 -45.77
N VAL A 589 12.27 -17.68 -45.16
CA VAL A 589 13.62 -17.47 -45.70
C VAL A 589 14.60 -18.32 -44.91
N MET A 590 15.45 -19.07 -45.61
CA MET A 590 16.50 -19.90 -44.99
C MET A 590 17.87 -19.28 -45.27
N LEU A 591 18.58 -18.90 -44.19
CA LEU A 591 19.91 -18.30 -44.28
C LEU A 591 20.96 -19.29 -43.77
N PRO A 592 21.82 -19.81 -44.66
CA PRO A 592 22.95 -20.61 -44.22
C PRO A 592 24.02 -19.71 -43.58
N LEU A 593 24.34 -19.98 -42.34
CA LEU A 593 25.29 -19.22 -41.53
C LEU A 593 26.49 -20.10 -41.16
N GLN A 594 27.65 -19.49 -41.18
CA GLN A 594 28.92 -20.17 -40.83
C GLN A 594 29.78 -19.24 -39.98
N THR A 595 30.54 -19.82 -39.06
CA THR A 595 31.59 -19.14 -38.31
C THR A 595 32.95 -19.71 -38.64
N SER A 596 33.97 -18.85 -38.64
CA SER A 596 35.38 -19.21 -38.72
C SER A 596 36.15 -18.54 -37.56
N GLY A 597 37.30 -19.09 -37.19
CA GLY A 597 38.00 -18.61 -35.99
C GLY A 597 37.26 -18.98 -34.70
N GLY A 598 37.66 -18.37 -33.57
CA GLY A 598 37.15 -18.68 -32.24
C GLY A 598 37.53 -20.06 -31.71
N GLU A 599 37.15 -20.42 -30.50
CA GLU A 599 37.45 -21.66 -29.80
C GLU A 599 36.23 -22.48 -29.41
N GLY A 600 36.33 -23.79 -29.47
CA GLY A 600 35.39 -24.73 -28.88
C GLY A 600 33.97 -24.64 -29.45
N ARG A 601 32.98 -24.80 -28.59
CA ARG A 601 31.56 -24.83 -28.95
C ARG A 601 31.04 -23.45 -29.34
N ARG A 602 30.02 -23.39 -30.24
CA ARG A 602 29.35 -22.16 -30.67
C ARG A 602 27.93 -22.13 -30.15
N TRP A 603 27.51 -20.96 -29.63
CA TRP A 603 26.12 -20.67 -29.30
C TRP A 603 25.61 -19.54 -30.18
N TRP A 604 24.47 -19.77 -30.79
CA TRP A 604 23.84 -18.83 -31.70
C TRP A 604 22.62 -18.22 -31.03
N PHE A 605 22.43 -16.93 -31.23
CA PHE A 605 21.32 -16.17 -30.69
C PHE A 605 20.68 -15.34 -31.78
N ILE A 606 19.35 -15.29 -31.83
CA ILE A 606 18.57 -14.41 -32.70
C ILE A 606 17.65 -13.53 -31.84
N ASN A 607 17.78 -12.21 -31.95
CA ASN A 607 17.10 -11.26 -31.07
C ASN A 607 17.21 -11.61 -29.58
N GLY A 608 18.36 -12.14 -29.19
CA GLY A 608 18.63 -12.58 -27.82
C GLY A 608 18.13 -13.97 -27.45
N GLU A 609 17.33 -14.60 -28.28
CA GLU A 609 16.87 -15.98 -28.07
C GLU A 609 17.90 -17.00 -28.58
N PRO A 610 18.24 -18.04 -27.78
CA PRO A 610 19.18 -19.05 -28.22
C PRO A 610 18.57 -19.91 -29.31
N LEU A 611 19.35 -20.11 -30.37
CA LEU A 611 19.03 -21.13 -31.37
C LEU A 611 19.52 -22.52 -30.87
N GLU A 612 18.77 -23.57 -31.14
CA GLU A 612 19.17 -24.95 -30.74
C GLU A 612 20.42 -25.46 -31.47
N ALA A 613 21.02 -24.64 -32.34
CA ALA A 613 22.20 -25.00 -33.10
C ALA A 613 23.48 -24.92 -32.24
N ALA A 614 24.26 -25.95 -32.23
CA ALA A 614 25.54 -26.01 -31.55
C ALA A 614 26.64 -26.45 -32.53
N GLY A 615 27.30 -25.49 -33.18
CA GLY A 615 28.40 -25.79 -34.11
C GLY A 615 28.81 -24.58 -34.96
N ALA A 616 29.86 -24.76 -35.75
CA ALA A 616 30.38 -23.70 -36.61
C ALA A 616 29.45 -23.34 -37.81
N ARG A 617 28.44 -24.16 -38.06
CA ARG A 617 27.45 -23.94 -39.16
C ARG A 617 26.03 -24.11 -38.61
N THR A 618 25.11 -23.26 -39.08
CA THR A 618 23.70 -23.39 -38.78
C THR A 618 22.87 -22.80 -39.94
N THR A 619 21.57 -23.11 -39.97
CA THR A 619 20.64 -22.50 -40.91
C THR A 619 19.58 -21.76 -40.12
N LEU A 620 19.50 -20.46 -40.28
CA LEU A 620 18.47 -19.63 -39.67
C LEU A 620 17.24 -19.61 -40.56
N THR A 621 16.08 -19.98 -40.01
CA THR A 621 14.79 -19.92 -40.69
C THR A 621 13.97 -18.74 -40.16
N LEU A 622 13.58 -17.83 -41.04
CA LEU A 622 12.81 -16.62 -40.69
C LEU A 622 11.46 -16.64 -41.38
N ASP A 623 10.38 -16.41 -40.66
CA ASP A 623 9.00 -16.42 -41.13
C ASP A 623 8.31 -15.05 -41.07
N LYS A 624 8.87 -14.09 -40.32
CA LYS A 624 8.28 -12.77 -40.09
C LYS A 624 9.19 -11.65 -40.63
N PRO A 625 8.64 -10.64 -41.33
CA PRO A 625 9.39 -9.44 -41.68
C PRO A 625 9.72 -8.64 -40.42
N GLY A 626 10.80 -7.88 -40.43
CA GLY A 626 11.24 -7.05 -39.32
C GLY A 626 12.76 -6.93 -39.24
N GLU A 627 13.22 -6.26 -38.18
CA GLU A 627 14.64 -6.14 -37.85
C GLU A 627 15.08 -7.33 -37.00
N TRP A 628 16.24 -7.88 -37.34
CA TRP A 628 16.81 -9.06 -36.73
C TRP A 628 18.25 -8.81 -36.32
N GLN A 629 18.60 -9.26 -35.10
CA GLN A 629 19.97 -9.23 -34.59
C GLN A 629 20.44 -10.66 -34.36
N LEU A 630 21.45 -11.05 -35.09
CA LEU A 630 22.11 -12.36 -34.95
C LEU A 630 23.41 -12.18 -34.19
N VAL A 631 23.64 -13.01 -33.19
CA VAL A 631 24.88 -13.06 -32.42
C VAL A 631 25.35 -14.51 -32.32
N VAL A 632 26.63 -14.74 -32.53
CA VAL A 632 27.27 -16.03 -32.23
C VAL A 632 28.37 -15.82 -31.20
N MET A 633 28.47 -16.71 -30.23
CA MET A 633 29.47 -16.69 -29.16
C MET A 633 30.20 -18.03 -29.14
N ASP A 634 31.49 -17.99 -28.91
CA ASP A 634 32.33 -19.19 -28.75
C ASP A 634 32.53 -19.53 -27.26
N GLU A 635 33.25 -20.63 -27.00
CA GLU A 635 33.52 -21.11 -25.65
C GLU A 635 34.46 -20.19 -24.86
N ALA A 636 35.33 -19.46 -25.54
CA ALA A 636 36.19 -18.44 -24.96
C ALA A 636 35.47 -17.08 -24.69
N GLY A 637 34.17 -16.96 -25.04
CA GLY A 637 33.41 -15.74 -24.88
C GLY A 637 33.58 -14.71 -26.00
N GLN A 638 34.30 -15.06 -27.09
CA GLN A 638 34.33 -14.21 -28.28
C GLN A 638 32.94 -14.17 -28.94
N THR A 639 32.54 -13.03 -29.43
CA THR A 639 31.26 -12.88 -30.12
C THR A 639 31.43 -12.25 -31.48
N ALA A 640 30.57 -12.65 -32.42
CA ALA A 640 30.38 -11.96 -33.69
C ALA A 640 28.89 -11.70 -33.89
N ALA A 641 28.54 -10.52 -34.41
CA ALA A 641 27.16 -10.12 -34.58
C ALA A 641 26.90 -9.52 -35.93
N ALA A 642 25.63 -9.60 -36.40
CA ALA A 642 25.12 -8.88 -37.55
C ALA A 642 23.66 -8.51 -37.31
N SER A 643 23.31 -7.25 -37.58
CA SER A 643 21.94 -6.76 -37.64
C SER A 643 21.47 -6.71 -39.08
N PHE A 644 20.24 -7.12 -39.37
CA PHE A 644 19.71 -7.15 -40.73
C PHE A 644 18.19 -7.01 -40.72
N THR A 645 17.64 -6.60 -41.84
CA THR A 645 16.18 -6.42 -42.01
C THR A 645 15.65 -7.47 -43.00
N LEU A 646 14.57 -8.17 -42.63
CA LEU A 646 13.80 -9.02 -43.53
C LEU A 646 12.56 -8.24 -44.05
N GLN A 647 12.42 -8.10 -45.34
CA GLN A 647 11.29 -7.42 -46.02
C GLN A 647 10.43 -8.40 -46.81
#